data_baa278c65f886331b1b084f1cccf20bb
#
_entry.id   baa278c65f886331b1b084f1cccf20bb
#
_cell.length_a   1.000
_cell.length_b   1.000
_cell.length_c   1.000
_cell.angle_alpha   90.00
_cell.angle_beta   90.00
_cell.angle_gamma   90.00
#
_symmetry.space_group_name_H-M   'P 1'
#
loop_
_entity.id
_entity.type
_entity.pdbx_description
1 polymer ?
#
loop_
_entity_poly.entity_id
_entity_poly.type
_entity_poly.pdbx_seq_one_letter_code
_entity_poly.pdbx_strand_id
1 'polypeptide(L)'
;MLMRLLKADLARGAVVAATLTALIALAAALMSAGTSLVVDSLSATHRLSQRAKLPDLVQMHSGRIDDRDRQAIETWVQARSDVTDHEVIKTLPVARQELSINGVNQSESYNEPAFVTSPKHLDLLLDDDGEPVSPGPGEVVLPIHYRAINSADVGDTVTVSSAGRTTTLTVVGFARDAQMNAAMIPSKRLVVSPEDFSALEQQITEPEYLVEMSLTDSARPGGVIDAYKEAGLPSNGINISASMIQLMNSLNAMLIVAVALVVAVILAVVAVLALRYTVLAAVETDLAQIAVLKAIGAPLMRIRRLYVAKYLALSALGAALGYVAGQPLATALEAPTTLYLGRPATTLWSVGLPILTVLALALGVIGFTWLALRRIGRISAIEALRSGTSASLRPRRQRWRLTTLRRLPVQVWLGAREALRPSNALMLGVLALCTFTMVLPTNVSSTLSNPRVATYLGAGRADLRIDVRAGVQDLTAVEKAVDSDPRITRHTTMLRRSYKMSSATGGWETTLIDIGDHKAFPMEYLSGRAPTTDDEIALSYSQAQDAGTKESATVTVQTADGDKDLRVTGVYQDITNNGHTAKATFDDGAPALWQIVYADASSTQQASALAKQLSGEYPGIQAISMNQYAAQFFGATGSQVRVVTTLACAIALGLSFLITVLFTVLIVSRERPQIGVLMALGCTRRAVAGQYLIRFGLLALVGTALGLLGASALGSPAIGTVMASRGAPDLQLLPNWWLVGLILPGALLATVVGAVALALRRLRTMPLTMTLTTGE
;
A
#
# COMPACT_ATOMS: atom_id res chain seq x y z
N MET A 1 -2.35 -43.47 27.01
CA MET A 1 -1.37 -44.06 26.10
C MET A 1 -1.03 -43.12 24.94
N LEU A 2 -2.01 -42.59 24.20
CA LEU A 2 -1.80 -41.69 23.03
C LEU A 2 -0.95 -40.46 23.41
N MET A 3 -1.25 -39.80 24.55
CA MET A 3 -0.56 -38.57 25.00
C MET A 3 0.92 -38.83 25.39
N ARG A 4 1.25 -40.00 25.97
CA ARG A 4 2.62 -40.38 26.29
C ARG A 4 3.45 -40.68 25.04
N LEU A 5 2.83 -41.34 24.03
CA LEU A 5 3.45 -41.59 22.74
C LEU A 5 3.68 -40.27 21.97
N LEU A 6 2.69 -39.40 21.99
CA LEU A 6 2.79 -38.06 21.36
C LEU A 6 3.91 -37.22 21.97
N LYS A 7 4.03 -37.21 23.31
CA LYS A 7 5.09 -36.48 24.03
C LYS A 7 6.49 -37.04 23.73
N ALA A 8 6.62 -38.38 23.67
CA ALA A 8 7.88 -39.03 23.32
C ALA A 8 8.29 -38.76 21.85
N ASP A 9 7.34 -38.76 20.93
CA ASP A 9 7.58 -38.49 19.52
C ASP A 9 7.92 -37.01 19.25
N LEU A 10 7.22 -36.09 19.94
CA LEU A 10 7.54 -34.66 19.91
C LEU A 10 8.94 -34.37 20.47
N ALA A 11 9.34 -35.06 21.53
CA ALA A 11 10.68 -34.90 22.13
C ALA A 11 11.79 -35.40 21.18
N ARG A 12 11.58 -36.51 20.48
CA ARG A 12 12.54 -37.03 19.49
C ARG A 12 12.69 -36.12 18.26
N GLY A 13 11.59 -35.51 17.83
CA GLY A 13 11.52 -34.58 16.68
C GLY A 13 11.42 -33.10 17.08
N ALA A 14 11.91 -32.69 18.24
CA ALA A 14 11.66 -31.37 18.83
C ALA A 14 12.00 -30.19 17.89
N VAL A 15 13.10 -30.29 17.14
CA VAL A 15 13.47 -29.21 16.18
C VAL A 15 12.47 -29.08 15.04
N VAL A 16 12.06 -30.22 14.48
CA VAL A 16 11.07 -30.23 13.39
C VAL A 16 9.72 -29.73 13.90
N ALA A 17 9.31 -30.20 15.09
CA ALA A 17 8.07 -29.73 15.71
C ALA A 17 8.09 -28.24 16.03
N ALA A 18 9.19 -27.74 16.62
CA ALA A 18 9.36 -26.32 16.95
C ALA A 18 9.39 -25.44 15.70
N THR A 19 10.13 -25.81 14.65
CA THR A 19 10.17 -25.05 13.40
C THR A 19 8.83 -25.05 12.69
N LEU A 20 8.11 -26.18 12.70
CA LEU A 20 6.77 -26.25 12.10
C LEU A 20 5.76 -25.39 12.86
N THR A 21 5.77 -25.45 14.20
CA THR A 21 4.92 -24.61 15.05
C THR A 21 5.25 -23.13 14.82
N ALA A 22 6.53 -22.75 14.73
CA ALA A 22 6.94 -21.38 14.43
C ALA A 22 6.49 -20.91 13.04
N LEU A 23 6.55 -21.78 12.03
CA LEU A 23 6.05 -21.48 10.68
C LEU A 23 4.55 -21.24 10.66
N ILE A 24 3.78 -22.10 11.34
CA ILE A 24 2.32 -21.94 11.45
C ILE A 24 1.99 -20.68 12.26
N ALA A 25 2.71 -20.44 13.36
CA ALA A 25 2.51 -19.23 14.16
C ALA A 25 2.78 -17.96 13.38
N LEU A 26 3.86 -17.93 12.61
CA LEU A 26 4.18 -16.78 11.77
C LEU A 26 3.13 -16.52 10.68
N ALA A 27 2.68 -17.57 10.00
CA ALA A 27 1.61 -17.47 9.01
C ALA A 27 0.29 -17.01 9.64
N ALA A 28 -0.06 -17.57 10.81
CA ALA A 28 -1.28 -17.19 11.54
C ALA A 28 -1.21 -15.74 12.05
N ALA A 29 -0.05 -15.28 12.53
CA ALA A 29 0.16 -13.90 12.95
C ALA A 29 -0.06 -12.91 11.80
N LEU A 30 0.50 -13.21 10.64
CA LEU A 30 0.35 -12.37 9.45
C LEU A 30 -1.07 -12.35 8.90
N MET A 31 -1.73 -13.52 8.85
CA MET A 31 -3.12 -13.58 8.41
C MET A 31 -4.05 -12.85 9.39
N SER A 32 -3.82 -13.01 10.69
CA SER A 32 -4.56 -12.28 11.72
C SER A 32 -4.35 -10.78 11.58
N ALA A 33 -3.09 -10.31 11.58
CA ALA A 33 -2.77 -8.90 11.48
C ALA A 33 -3.27 -8.26 10.17
N GLY A 34 -3.10 -8.95 9.03
CA GLY A 34 -3.58 -8.46 7.75
C GLY A 34 -5.11 -8.36 7.69
N THR A 35 -5.81 -9.31 8.29
CA THR A 35 -7.28 -9.29 8.34
C THR A 35 -7.79 -8.20 9.29
N SER A 36 -7.16 -8.03 10.46
CA SER A 36 -7.46 -6.91 11.38
C SER A 36 -7.29 -5.58 10.67
N LEU A 37 -6.14 -5.36 10.01
CA LEU A 37 -5.86 -4.11 9.29
C LEU A 37 -6.97 -3.75 8.28
N VAL A 38 -7.48 -4.73 7.52
CA VAL A 38 -8.59 -4.50 6.57
C VAL A 38 -9.86 -4.06 7.28
N VAL A 39 -10.30 -4.86 8.27
CA VAL A 39 -11.57 -4.64 8.96
C VAL A 39 -11.53 -3.35 9.76
N ASP A 40 -10.43 -3.11 10.46
CA ASP A 40 -10.29 -1.98 11.36
C ASP A 40 -10.11 -0.66 10.59
N SER A 41 -9.42 -0.66 9.43
CA SER A 41 -9.35 0.52 8.55
C SER A 41 -10.72 0.92 8.01
N LEU A 42 -11.51 -0.06 7.55
CA LEU A 42 -12.87 0.22 7.04
C LEU A 42 -13.80 0.71 8.16
N SER A 43 -13.74 0.09 9.33
CA SER A 43 -14.59 0.48 10.48
C SER A 43 -14.20 1.84 11.06
N ALA A 44 -12.89 2.20 11.06
CA ALA A 44 -12.40 3.50 11.50
C ALA A 44 -12.89 4.63 10.58
N THR A 45 -12.81 4.44 9.26
CA THR A 45 -13.32 5.42 8.28
C THR A 45 -14.81 5.66 8.47
N HIS A 46 -15.60 4.59 8.60
CA HIS A 46 -17.04 4.71 8.81
C HIS A 46 -17.37 5.39 10.14
N ARG A 47 -16.68 5.03 11.21
CA ARG A 47 -16.88 5.63 12.54
C ARG A 47 -16.52 7.12 12.56
N LEU A 48 -15.41 7.51 11.92
CA LEU A 48 -15.03 8.92 11.80
C LEU A 48 -16.10 9.70 11.06
N SER A 49 -16.58 9.21 9.90
CA SER A 49 -17.63 9.86 9.11
C SER A 49 -18.93 10.00 9.89
N GLN A 50 -19.33 8.98 10.66
CA GLN A 50 -20.56 9.02 11.48
C GLN A 50 -20.44 10.00 12.67
N ARG A 51 -19.30 9.97 13.41
CA ARG A 51 -19.11 10.83 14.57
C ARG A 51 -18.96 12.30 14.19
N ALA A 52 -18.21 12.55 13.10
CA ALA A 52 -18.05 13.89 12.55
C ALA A 52 -19.33 14.39 11.86
N LYS A 53 -20.35 13.54 11.67
CA LYS A 53 -21.54 13.88 10.88
C LYS A 53 -21.16 14.44 9.51
N LEU A 54 -20.35 13.67 8.77
CA LEU A 54 -19.87 14.07 7.46
C LEU A 54 -21.04 14.43 6.53
N PRO A 55 -21.09 15.62 5.94
CA PRO A 55 -22.15 16.03 5.04
C PRO A 55 -22.15 15.18 3.76
N ASP A 56 -23.34 14.96 3.18
CA ASP A 56 -23.47 14.22 1.90
C ASP A 56 -22.99 15.02 0.71
N LEU A 57 -23.04 16.34 0.83
CA LEU A 57 -22.67 17.29 -0.20
C LEU A 57 -22.01 18.53 0.42
N VAL A 58 -20.92 18.99 -0.18
CA VAL A 58 -20.24 20.25 0.13
C VAL A 58 -20.12 21.06 -1.13
N GLN A 59 -20.67 22.29 -1.15
CA GLN A 59 -20.42 23.27 -2.21
C GLN A 59 -19.46 24.33 -1.65
N MET A 60 -18.29 24.45 -2.27
CA MET A 60 -17.33 25.51 -1.95
C MET A 60 -17.72 26.81 -2.65
N HIS A 61 -17.44 27.94 -1.97
CA HIS A 61 -17.61 29.27 -2.55
C HIS A 61 -16.45 30.16 -2.11
N SER A 62 -15.68 30.65 -3.06
CA SER A 62 -14.65 31.68 -2.84
C SER A 62 -15.26 33.07 -3.07
N GLY A 63 -15.08 33.97 -2.10
CA GLY A 63 -15.66 35.29 -2.10
C GLY A 63 -16.59 35.51 -0.90
N ARG A 64 -17.12 36.71 -0.75
CA ARG A 64 -18.01 37.05 0.35
C ARG A 64 -19.44 36.56 0.10
N ILE A 65 -20.00 35.85 1.08
CA ILE A 65 -21.44 35.58 1.18
C ILE A 65 -22.05 36.64 2.09
N ASP A 66 -22.96 37.46 1.58
CA ASP A 66 -23.64 38.47 2.36
C ASP A 66 -24.87 37.88 3.10
N ASP A 67 -25.58 38.72 3.85
CA ASP A 67 -26.75 38.28 4.63
C ASP A 67 -27.93 37.88 3.70
N ARG A 68 -28.02 38.46 2.49
CA ARG A 68 -29.04 38.09 1.49
C ARG A 68 -28.75 36.71 0.93
N ASP A 69 -27.49 36.45 0.60
CA ASP A 69 -27.05 35.14 0.15
C ASP A 69 -27.30 34.06 1.18
N ARG A 70 -26.99 34.34 2.43
CA ARG A 70 -27.27 33.40 3.57
C ARG A 70 -28.75 33.12 3.68
N GLN A 71 -29.60 34.17 3.65
CA GLN A 71 -31.03 34.02 3.71
C GLN A 71 -31.60 33.30 2.48
N ALA A 72 -31.02 33.51 1.30
CA ALA A 72 -31.39 32.79 0.08
C ALA A 72 -31.07 31.29 0.20
N ILE A 73 -29.87 30.93 0.69
CA ILE A 73 -29.48 29.54 0.92
C ILE A 73 -30.44 28.90 1.93
N GLU A 74 -30.70 29.57 3.06
CA GLU A 74 -31.58 29.05 4.10
C GLU A 74 -33.01 28.85 3.60
N THR A 75 -33.56 29.82 2.86
CA THR A 75 -34.90 29.73 2.24
C THR A 75 -34.97 28.60 1.22
N TRP A 76 -33.92 28.44 0.40
CA TRP A 76 -33.85 27.38 -0.61
C TRP A 76 -33.80 25.99 0.04
N VAL A 77 -33.01 25.82 1.11
CA VAL A 77 -32.92 24.55 1.85
C VAL A 77 -34.28 24.22 2.50
N GLN A 78 -34.90 25.19 3.17
CA GLN A 78 -36.19 24.97 3.85
C GLN A 78 -37.33 24.60 2.90
N ALA A 79 -37.24 25.05 1.64
CA ALA A 79 -38.22 24.70 0.60
C ALA A 79 -38.06 23.27 0.03
N ARG A 80 -37.01 22.52 0.43
CA ARG A 80 -36.66 21.21 -0.14
C ARG A 80 -36.86 20.08 0.87
N SER A 81 -37.45 18.99 0.41
CA SER A 81 -37.65 17.78 1.21
C SER A 81 -36.49 16.78 1.09
N ASP A 82 -35.59 16.98 0.15
CA ASP A 82 -34.42 16.13 -0.11
C ASP A 82 -33.17 16.58 0.67
N VAL A 83 -33.16 17.77 1.30
CA VAL A 83 -32.15 18.25 2.22
C VAL A 83 -32.67 18.12 3.65
N THR A 84 -31.95 17.39 4.50
CA THR A 84 -32.35 17.13 5.89
C THR A 84 -31.71 18.07 6.91
N ASP A 85 -30.47 18.50 6.64
CA ASP A 85 -29.73 19.44 7.48
C ASP A 85 -28.71 20.22 6.62
N HIS A 86 -28.28 21.38 7.09
CA HIS A 86 -27.26 22.17 6.40
C HIS A 86 -26.47 23.04 7.38
N GLU A 87 -25.24 23.35 7.01
CA GLU A 87 -24.39 24.31 7.71
C GLU A 87 -23.57 25.14 6.71
N VAL A 88 -23.40 26.43 6.99
CA VAL A 88 -22.54 27.32 6.18
C VAL A 88 -21.33 27.70 7.03
N ILE A 89 -20.21 27.07 6.73
CA ILE A 89 -18.95 27.25 7.47
C ILE A 89 -18.11 28.30 6.75
N LYS A 90 -17.74 29.37 7.47
CA LYS A 90 -16.81 30.38 6.98
C LYS A 90 -15.39 29.96 7.32
N THR A 91 -14.51 30.02 6.35
CA THR A 91 -13.08 29.75 6.51
C THR A 91 -12.27 30.98 6.08
N LEU A 92 -11.11 31.17 6.68
CA LEU A 92 -10.16 32.23 6.38
C LEU A 92 -8.88 31.62 5.84
N PRO A 93 -8.72 31.47 4.51
CA PRO A 93 -7.49 30.96 3.91
C PRO A 93 -6.32 31.90 4.24
N VAL A 94 -5.22 31.34 4.70
CA VAL A 94 -4.00 32.10 4.98
C VAL A 94 -2.91 31.71 3.97
N ALA A 95 -2.24 32.73 3.43
CA ALA A 95 -1.12 32.49 2.54
C ALA A 95 0.01 31.76 3.30
N ARG A 96 0.56 30.71 2.70
CA ARG A 96 1.56 29.84 3.34
C ARG A 96 2.80 30.57 3.83
N GLN A 97 3.24 31.60 3.10
CA GLN A 97 4.35 32.48 3.50
C GLN A 97 4.04 33.35 4.71
N GLU A 98 2.76 33.58 5.00
CA GLU A 98 2.30 34.35 6.16
C GLU A 98 2.16 33.48 7.42
N LEU A 99 2.18 32.15 7.26
CA LEU A 99 2.03 31.18 8.34
C LEU A 99 3.36 30.58 8.74
N SER A 100 3.66 30.57 10.03
CA SER A 100 4.77 29.83 10.62
C SER A 100 4.27 28.93 11.74
N ILE A 101 4.74 27.69 11.77
CA ILE A 101 4.45 26.70 12.81
C ILE A 101 5.77 26.35 13.48
N ASN A 102 5.85 26.50 14.80
CA ASN A 102 7.08 26.29 15.58
C ASN A 102 8.30 27.02 14.97
N GLY A 103 8.10 28.27 14.52
CA GLY A 103 9.14 29.08 13.88
C GLY A 103 9.51 28.67 12.44
N VAL A 104 8.91 27.61 11.90
CA VAL A 104 9.14 27.16 10.51
C VAL A 104 8.07 27.74 9.60
N ASN A 105 8.49 28.56 8.64
CA ASN A 105 7.59 29.13 7.65
C ASN A 105 7.04 28.06 6.72
N GLN A 106 5.75 28.13 6.39
CA GLN A 106 5.02 27.11 5.60
C GLN A 106 5.07 27.34 4.09
N SER A 107 5.89 28.28 3.58
CA SER A 107 5.99 28.63 2.15
C SER A 107 6.28 27.43 1.23
N GLU A 108 7.01 26.42 1.71
CA GLU A 108 7.34 25.19 0.96
C GLU A 108 6.31 24.06 1.16
N SER A 109 5.28 24.29 1.97
CA SER A 109 4.23 23.29 2.21
C SER A 109 3.28 23.19 1.04
N TYR A 110 2.84 21.96 0.70
CA TYR A 110 1.76 21.71 -0.24
C TYR A 110 0.39 22.08 0.37
N ASN A 111 0.30 22.14 1.71
CA ASN A 111 -0.94 22.37 2.41
C ASN A 111 -1.46 23.80 2.17
N GLU A 112 -2.78 23.93 2.15
CA GLU A 112 -3.54 25.19 2.08
C GLU A 112 -4.24 25.39 3.43
N PRO A 113 -3.60 26.05 4.38
CA PRO A 113 -4.17 26.26 5.70
C PRO A 113 -5.28 27.33 5.66
N ALA A 114 -6.36 27.07 6.38
CA ALA A 114 -7.44 28.02 6.59
C ALA A 114 -7.90 27.98 8.04
N PHE A 115 -8.13 29.14 8.65
CA PHE A 115 -8.71 29.20 9.98
C PHE A 115 -10.22 28.99 9.93
N VAL A 116 -10.75 28.32 10.95
CA VAL A 116 -12.17 28.00 11.10
C VAL A 116 -12.55 28.02 12.57
N THR A 117 -13.79 28.37 12.87
CA THR A 117 -14.39 28.09 14.17
C THR A 117 -14.93 26.67 14.21
N SER A 118 -15.10 26.07 15.39
CA SER A 118 -15.68 24.74 15.52
C SER A 118 -17.07 24.67 14.89
N PRO A 119 -17.29 23.76 13.91
CA PRO A 119 -18.63 23.52 13.35
C PRO A 119 -19.61 23.04 14.41
N LYS A 120 -20.91 23.34 14.24
CA LYS A 120 -21.92 23.08 15.27
C LYS A 120 -22.76 21.82 15.01
N HIS A 121 -23.12 21.57 13.77
CA HIS A 121 -24.10 20.56 13.39
C HIS A 121 -23.53 19.48 12.49
N LEU A 122 -22.78 19.88 11.46
CA LEU A 122 -22.21 19.00 10.46
C LEU A 122 -20.68 19.14 10.47
N ASP A 123 -20.02 18.14 9.92
CA ASP A 123 -18.56 18.09 9.70
C ASP A 123 -17.73 18.46 10.94
N LEU A 124 -18.10 17.88 12.08
CA LEU A 124 -17.46 18.14 13.37
C LEU A 124 -15.98 17.75 13.33
N LEU A 125 -15.13 18.64 13.81
CA LEU A 125 -13.70 18.41 13.98
C LEU A 125 -13.46 17.74 15.31
N LEU A 126 -12.92 16.51 15.30
CA LEU A 126 -12.85 15.64 16.47
C LEU A 126 -11.44 15.55 17.03
N ASP A 127 -11.31 15.56 18.35
CA ASP A 127 -10.06 15.33 19.05
C ASP A 127 -9.62 13.84 19.07
N ASP A 128 -8.61 13.52 19.88
CA ASP A 128 -8.10 12.16 20.04
C ASP A 128 -9.12 11.19 20.66
N ASP A 129 -10.07 11.69 21.47
CA ASP A 129 -11.11 10.91 22.12
C ASP A 129 -12.40 10.82 21.26
N GLY A 130 -12.43 11.58 20.17
CA GLY A 130 -13.55 11.64 19.23
C GLY A 130 -14.66 12.58 19.66
N GLU A 131 -14.32 13.61 20.48
CA GLU A 131 -15.21 14.67 20.87
C GLU A 131 -14.90 15.95 20.04
N PRO A 132 -15.90 16.82 19.80
CA PRO A 132 -15.71 18.06 19.07
C PRO A 132 -14.71 18.99 19.76
N VAL A 133 -13.75 19.52 19.00
CA VAL A 133 -12.74 20.44 19.53
C VAL A 133 -13.32 21.84 19.77
N SER A 134 -12.89 22.51 20.84
CA SER A 134 -13.31 23.89 21.17
C SER A 134 -12.15 24.62 21.87
N PRO A 135 -11.20 25.22 21.12
CA PRO A 135 -10.08 25.96 21.71
C PRO A 135 -10.57 27.26 22.37
N GLY A 136 -9.86 27.66 23.41
CA GLY A 136 -10.04 28.96 24.07
C GLY A 136 -9.34 30.10 23.33
N PRO A 137 -9.51 31.37 23.80
CA PRO A 137 -8.81 32.53 23.22
C PRO A 137 -7.29 32.39 23.33
N GLY A 138 -6.57 32.67 22.23
CA GLY A 138 -5.13 32.52 22.13
C GLY A 138 -4.66 31.09 21.88
N GLU A 139 -5.59 30.17 21.69
CA GLU A 139 -5.33 28.75 21.44
C GLU A 139 -5.69 28.34 19.98
N VAL A 140 -4.99 27.33 19.48
CA VAL A 140 -5.28 26.75 18.17
C VAL A 140 -5.22 25.23 18.24
N VAL A 141 -6.16 24.56 17.57
CA VAL A 141 -6.13 23.11 17.32
C VAL A 141 -5.75 22.89 15.88
N LEU A 142 -4.65 22.16 15.67
CA LEU A 142 -4.12 21.85 14.33
C LEU A 142 -4.73 20.57 13.77
N PRO A 143 -4.84 20.41 12.44
CA PRO A 143 -5.12 19.13 11.83
C PRO A 143 -4.09 18.07 12.24
N ILE A 144 -4.54 16.83 12.46
CA ILE A 144 -3.70 15.69 12.87
C ILE A 144 -2.54 15.43 11.88
N HIS A 145 -2.66 15.92 10.66
CA HIS A 145 -1.63 15.86 9.64
C HIS A 145 -0.29 16.46 10.11
N TYR A 146 -0.30 17.60 10.81
CA TYR A 146 0.92 18.27 11.29
C TYR A 146 1.65 17.45 12.36
N ARG A 147 0.92 16.73 13.21
CA ARG A 147 1.49 15.75 14.14
C ARG A 147 2.04 14.53 13.39
N ALA A 148 1.34 14.04 12.37
CA ALA A 148 1.74 12.87 11.60
C ALA A 148 3.06 13.04 10.84
N ILE A 149 3.37 14.27 10.42
CA ILE A 149 4.64 14.62 9.76
C ILE A 149 5.69 15.17 10.73
N ASN A 150 5.44 15.13 12.05
CA ASN A 150 6.30 15.67 13.12
C ASN A 150 6.69 17.15 12.92
N SER A 151 5.75 17.98 12.46
CA SER A 151 5.97 19.41 12.23
C SER A 151 5.42 20.27 13.34
N ALA A 152 4.59 19.74 14.25
CA ALA A 152 4.05 20.43 15.40
C ALA A 152 3.76 19.47 16.56
N ASP A 153 3.94 19.97 17.78
CA ASP A 153 3.57 19.32 19.04
C ASP A 153 2.69 20.25 19.89
N VAL A 154 2.01 19.70 20.90
CA VAL A 154 1.23 20.50 21.86
C VAL A 154 2.18 21.41 22.65
N GLY A 155 1.82 22.68 22.73
CA GLY A 155 2.65 23.74 23.33
C GLY A 155 3.46 24.55 22.30
N ASP A 156 3.55 24.12 21.06
CA ASP A 156 4.17 24.88 19.99
C ASP A 156 3.36 26.13 19.64
N THR A 157 3.98 27.06 18.90
CA THR A 157 3.35 28.31 18.50
C THR A 157 3.03 28.34 17.02
N VAL A 158 1.85 28.87 16.70
CA VAL A 158 1.44 29.22 15.34
C VAL A 158 1.41 30.71 15.20
N THR A 159 2.17 31.26 14.28
CA THR A 159 2.27 32.68 14.03
C THR A 159 1.76 33.02 12.63
N VAL A 160 0.83 33.97 12.57
CA VAL A 160 0.29 34.52 11.32
C VAL A 160 0.74 35.96 11.20
N SER A 161 1.42 36.28 10.11
CA SER A 161 1.90 37.64 9.82
C SER A 161 1.29 38.12 8.50
N SER A 162 0.16 38.79 8.58
CA SER A 162 -0.58 39.33 7.44
C SER A 162 -0.98 40.75 7.63
N ALA A 163 -1.02 41.55 6.55
CA ALA A 163 -1.38 42.97 6.56
C ALA A 163 -0.63 43.81 7.60
N GLY A 164 0.64 43.47 7.90
CA GLY A 164 1.46 44.20 8.89
C GLY A 164 1.12 43.92 10.35
N ARG A 165 0.24 42.96 10.62
CA ARG A 165 -0.12 42.49 11.96
C ARG A 165 0.41 41.08 12.16
N THR A 166 0.77 40.76 13.41
CA THR A 166 1.23 39.41 13.78
C THR A 166 0.35 38.89 14.91
N THR A 167 -0.28 37.77 14.69
CA THR A 167 -1.06 37.04 15.69
C THR A 167 -0.33 35.75 16.03
N THR A 168 -0.15 35.47 17.32
CA THR A 168 0.49 34.23 17.81
C THR A 168 -0.52 33.45 18.63
N LEU A 169 -0.66 32.15 18.30
CA LEU A 169 -1.57 31.22 18.96
C LEU A 169 -0.77 30.00 19.46
N THR A 170 -1.21 29.42 20.55
CA THR A 170 -0.57 28.21 21.14
C THR A 170 -1.31 26.94 20.71
N VAL A 171 -0.60 25.94 20.26
CA VAL A 171 -1.16 24.64 19.91
C VAL A 171 -1.59 23.90 21.17
N VAL A 172 -2.88 23.64 21.32
CA VAL A 172 -3.44 22.92 22.48
C VAL A 172 -3.84 21.49 22.16
N GLY A 173 -3.92 21.13 20.89
CA GLY A 173 -4.31 19.79 20.46
C GLY A 173 -4.31 19.60 18.96
N PHE A 174 -4.82 18.44 18.55
CA PHE A 174 -4.94 18.07 17.15
C PHE A 174 -6.36 17.59 16.84
N ALA A 175 -6.87 17.96 15.68
CA ALA A 175 -8.18 17.55 15.23
C ALA A 175 -8.10 16.56 14.06
N ARG A 176 -8.99 15.56 14.08
CA ARG A 176 -9.32 14.71 12.95
C ARG A 176 -10.47 15.34 12.19
N ASP A 177 -10.20 15.65 10.95
CA ASP A 177 -11.11 16.30 10.03
C ASP A 177 -11.65 15.25 9.06
N ALA A 178 -12.91 14.85 9.16
CA ALA A 178 -13.47 13.79 8.31
C ALA A 178 -13.45 14.16 6.83
N GLN A 179 -13.55 15.45 6.50
CA GLN A 179 -13.56 15.98 5.14
C GLN A 179 -12.14 16.17 4.57
N MET A 180 -11.21 16.79 5.33
CA MET A 180 -9.89 17.23 4.86
C MET A 180 -8.72 16.47 5.49
N ASN A 181 -8.97 15.27 6.02
CA ASN A 181 -8.00 14.49 6.81
C ASN A 181 -6.88 13.88 5.98
N ALA A 182 -7.19 13.44 4.74
CA ALA A 182 -6.21 12.76 3.91
C ALA A 182 -4.99 13.66 3.63
N ALA A 183 -3.78 13.08 3.71
CA ALA A 183 -2.54 13.82 3.47
C ALA A 183 -2.47 14.45 2.07
N MET A 184 -3.14 13.82 1.09
CA MET A 184 -3.21 14.29 -0.29
C MET A 184 -4.20 15.45 -0.52
N ILE A 185 -5.08 15.75 0.44
CA ILE A 185 -5.97 16.91 0.37
C ILE A 185 -5.17 18.11 0.87
N PRO A 186 -4.94 19.15 0.04
CA PRO A 186 -4.12 20.30 0.44
C PRO A 186 -4.79 21.15 1.52
N SER A 187 -6.10 21.33 1.45
CA SER A 187 -6.85 22.14 2.41
C SER A 187 -6.76 21.58 3.83
N LYS A 188 -6.40 22.43 4.78
CA LYS A 188 -6.19 22.07 6.19
C LYS A 188 -6.84 23.13 7.10
N ARG A 189 -7.78 22.70 7.94
CA ARG A 189 -8.53 23.60 8.83
C ARG A 189 -7.87 23.71 10.19
N LEU A 190 -7.45 24.91 10.56
CA LEU A 190 -6.91 25.28 11.85
C LEU A 190 -8.04 25.87 12.71
N VAL A 191 -8.39 25.21 13.81
CA VAL A 191 -9.52 25.62 14.63
C VAL A 191 -9.09 26.63 15.67
N VAL A 192 -9.81 27.75 15.75
CA VAL A 192 -9.55 28.83 16.71
C VAL A 192 -10.84 29.25 17.41
N SER A 193 -10.70 30.00 18.48
CA SER A 193 -11.85 30.58 19.19
C SER A 193 -12.62 31.56 18.29
N PRO A 194 -13.91 31.80 18.53
CA PRO A 194 -14.67 32.84 17.82
C PRO A 194 -14.07 34.23 17.93
N GLU A 195 -13.41 34.54 19.06
CA GLU A 195 -12.74 35.82 19.30
C GLU A 195 -11.51 35.98 18.42
N ASP A 196 -10.64 34.96 18.37
CA ASP A 196 -9.45 34.95 17.54
C ASP A 196 -9.82 34.94 16.06
N PHE A 197 -10.87 34.18 15.67
CA PHE A 197 -11.39 34.15 14.30
C PHE A 197 -11.80 35.57 13.86
N SER A 198 -12.54 36.30 14.70
CA SER A 198 -12.95 37.66 14.40
C SER A 198 -11.77 38.65 14.29
N ALA A 199 -10.71 38.44 15.06
CA ALA A 199 -9.47 39.21 14.96
C ALA A 199 -8.70 38.87 13.66
N LEU A 200 -8.63 37.61 13.29
CA LEU A 200 -7.99 37.15 12.05
C LEU A 200 -8.76 37.59 10.79
N GLU A 201 -10.09 37.68 10.86
CA GLU A 201 -10.93 38.17 9.76
C GLU A 201 -10.62 39.62 9.39
N GLN A 202 -10.14 40.42 10.32
CA GLN A 202 -9.70 41.79 10.03
C GLN A 202 -8.36 41.85 9.30
N GLN A 203 -7.60 40.77 9.32
CA GLN A 203 -6.29 40.65 8.67
C GLN A 203 -6.39 39.91 7.34
N ILE A 204 -7.28 38.90 7.23
CA ILE A 204 -7.47 38.05 6.08
C ILE A 204 -8.79 38.48 5.40
N THR A 205 -8.68 39.16 4.26
CA THR A 205 -9.81 39.86 3.63
C THR A 205 -10.66 39.02 2.67
N GLU A 206 -10.17 37.86 2.25
CA GLU A 206 -10.84 37.00 1.26
C GLU A 206 -11.30 35.69 1.93
N PRO A 207 -12.54 35.65 2.47
CA PRO A 207 -13.07 34.43 3.05
C PRO A 207 -13.49 33.44 1.97
N GLU A 208 -13.46 32.16 2.35
CA GLU A 208 -14.11 31.07 1.62
C GLU A 208 -15.23 30.47 2.49
N TYR A 209 -16.22 29.86 1.83
CA TYR A 209 -17.34 29.24 2.51
C TYR A 209 -17.52 27.80 2.04
N LEU A 210 -17.88 26.95 2.97
CA LEU A 210 -18.32 25.59 2.72
C LEU A 210 -19.83 25.55 3.02
N VAL A 211 -20.64 25.37 1.98
CA VAL A 211 -22.08 25.13 2.15
C VAL A 211 -22.27 23.63 2.18
N GLU A 212 -22.55 23.13 3.36
CA GLU A 212 -22.64 21.71 3.67
C GLU A 212 -24.08 21.29 3.81
N MET A 213 -24.41 20.11 3.26
CA MET A 213 -25.78 19.60 3.25
C MET A 213 -25.80 18.10 3.53
N SER A 214 -26.70 17.68 4.39
CA SER A 214 -27.11 16.28 4.53
C SER A 214 -28.36 16.01 3.72
N LEU A 215 -28.40 14.90 3.00
CA LEU A 215 -29.46 14.57 2.06
C LEU A 215 -30.30 13.37 2.55
N THR A 216 -31.56 13.33 2.16
CA THR A 216 -32.45 12.16 2.39
C THR A 216 -31.95 10.95 1.58
N ASP A 217 -31.44 11.17 0.37
CA ASP A 217 -30.82 10.15 -0.49
C ASP A 217 -29.38 10.57 -0.82
N SER A 218 -28.42 10.13 -0.02
CA SER A 218 -26.98 10.38 -0.18
C SER A 218 -26.39 9.81 -1.47
N ALA A 219 -27.10 8.92 -2.15
CA ALA A 219 -26.65 8.35 -3.42
C ALA A 219 -26.87 9.28 -4.63
N ARG A 220 -27.62 10.38 -4.48
CA ARG A 220 -27.99 11.28 -5.59
C ARG A 220 -27.66 12.76 -5.35
N PRO A 221 -26.43 13.12 -4.98
CA PRO A 221 -26.08 14.53 -4.74
C PRO A 221 -26.11 15.39 -6.00
N GLY A 222 -25.94 14.83 -7.19
CA GLY A 222 -25.88 15.58 -8.46
C GLY A 222 -27.13 16.42 -8.75
N GLY A 223 -28.32 15.87 -8.51
CA GLY A 223 -29.58 16.61 -8.73
C GLY A 223 -29.74 17.80 -7.78
N VAL A 224 -29.24 17.69 -6.56
CA VAL A 224 -29.27 18.79 -5.57
C VAL A 224 -28.28 19.89 -5.97
N ILE A 225 -27.08 19.50 -6.44
CA ILE A 225 -26.06 20.43 -6.93
C ILE A 225 -26.59 21.24 -8.13
N ASP A 226 -27.20 20.57 -9.08
CA ASP A 226 -27.76 21.23 -10.28
C ASP A 226 -28.84 22.23 -9.89
N ALA A 227 -29.79 21.82 -9.07
CA ALA A 227 -30.84 22.70 -8.56
C ALA A 227 -30.29 23.88 -7.73
N TYR A 228 -29.20 23.68 -6.98
CA TYR A 228 -28.53 24.74 -6.22
C TYR A 228 -27.94 25.81 -7.15
N LYS A 229 -27.25 25.35 -8.21
CA LYS A 229 -26.66 26.25 -9.23
C LYS A 229 -27.73 26.96 -10.07
N GLU A 230 -28.81 26.27 -10.48
CA GLU A 230 -29.94 26.83 -11.20
C GLU A 230 -30.66 27.89 -10.38
N ALA A 231 -30.69 27.79 -9.08
CA ALA A 231 -31.23 28.83 -8.19
C ALA A 231 -30.33 30.08 -8.09
N GLY A 232 -29.19 30.12 -8.75
CA GLY A 232 -28.24 31.24 -8.74
C GLY A 232 -27.58 31.49 -7.41
N LEU A 233 -27.49 30.46 -6.55
CA LEU A 233 -26.89 30.52 -5.21
C LEU A 233 -25.36 30.54 -5.28
N PRO A 234 -24.65 31.03 -4.22
CA PRO A 234 -23.20 31.11 -4.18
C PRO A 234 -22.53 29.79 -4.48
N SER A 235 -21.88 29.66 -5.64
CA SER A 235 -21.28 28.40 -6.13
C SER A 235 -19.94 28.62 -6.85
N ASN A 236 -19.20 29.66 -6.48
CA ASN A 236 -17.88 29.95 -7.06
C ASN A 236 -16.81 29.03 -6.43
N GLY A 237 -16.84 27.76 -6.81
CA GLY A 237 -15.93 26.73 -6.32
C GLY A 237 -16.40 25.34 -6.72
N ILE A 238 -15.65 24.33 -6.30
CA ILE A 238 -15.97 22.93 -6.57
C ILE A 238 -17.07 22.42 -5.62
N ASN A 239 -17.76 21.38 -6.06
CA ASN A 239 -18.63 20.60 -5.20
C ASN A 239 -18.00 19.23 -4.93
N ILE A 240 -18.21 18.71 -3.74
CA ILE A 240 -17.61 17.45 -3.27
C ILE A 240 -18.70 16.64 -2.58
N SER A 241 -18.86 15.36 -2.95
CA SER A 241 -19.78 14.45 -2.30
C SER A 241 -19.11 13.65 -1.18
N ALA A 242 -19.91 13.15 -0.22
CA ALA A 242 -19.42 12.27 0.84
C ALA A 242 -18.68 11.03 0.30
N SER A 243 -19.18 10.45 -0.80
CA SER A 243 -18.55 9.31 -1.45
C SER A 243 -17.14 9.65 -1.94
N MET A 244 -16.93 10.85 -2.47
CA MET A 244 -15.62 11.33 -2.89
C MET A 244 -14.68 11.55 -1.70
N ILE A 245 -15.17 12.16 -0.63
CA ILE A 245 -14.40 12.38 0.60
C ILE A 245 -13.96 11.05 1.22
N GLN A 246 -14.90 10.11 1.38
CA GLN A 246 -14.61 8.77 1.92
C GLN A 246 -13.62 8.01 1.03
N LEU A 247 -13.74 8.18 -0.27
CA LEU A 247 -12.83 7.60 -1.24
C LEU A 247 -11.41 8.11 -1.06
N MET A 248 -11.23 9.43 -0.96
CA MET A 248 -9.92 10.05 -0.75
C MET A 248 -9.29 9.65 0.58
N ASN A 249 -10.08 9.59 1.66
CA ASN A 249 -9.61 9.12 2.95
C ASN A 249 -9.20 7.63 2.94
N SER A 250 -9.86 6.80 2.13
CA SER A 250 -9.57 5.37 2.04
C SER A 250 -8.41 5.01 1.11
N LEU A 251 -7.99 5.91 0.20
CA LEU A 251 -6.94 5.63 -0.79
C LEU A 251 -5.63 5.16 -0.16
N ASN A 252 -5.16 5.89 0.87
CA ASN A 252 -3.92 5.54 1.57
C ASN A 252 -4.02 4.17 2.25
N ALA A 253 -5.13 3.93 2.95
CA ALA A 253 -5.38 2.67 3.64
C ALA A 253 -5.46 1.50 2.65
N MET A 254 -6.15 1.66 1.51
CA MET A 254 -6.30 0.62 0.50
C MET A 254 -4.97 0.18 -0.12
N LEU A 255 -4.06 1.09 -0.41
CA LEU A 255 -2.75 0.74 -0.98
C LEU A 255 -1.92 -0.08 0.01
N ILE A 256 -1.95 0.31 1.28
CA ILE A 256 -1.26 -0.41 2.36
C ILE A 256 -1.87 -1.81 2.55
N VAL A 257 -3.21 -1.87 2.60
CA VAL A 257 -3.98 -3.11 2.71
C VAL A 257 -3.68 -4.03 1.52
N ALA A 258 -3.65 -3.51 0.28
CA ALA A 258 -3.34 -4.29 -0.90
C ALA A 258 -1.95 -4.93 -0.81
N VAL A 259 -0.94 -4.16 -0.47
CA VAL A 259 0.44 -4.67 -0.30
C VAL A 259 0.50 -5.69 0.83
N ALA A 260 -0.10 -5.40 1.98
CA ALA A 260 -0.13 -6.31 3.13
C ALA A 260 -0.87 -7.62 2.83
N LEU A 261 -2.00 -7.55 2.11
CA LEU A 261 -2.77 -8.71 1.71
C LEU A 261 -2.00 -9.63 0.76
N VAL A 262 -1.37 -9.06 -0.28
CA VAL A 262 -0.53 -9.84 -1.22
C VAL A 262 0.60 -10.54 -0.47
N VAL A 263 1.29 -9.82 0.42
CA VAL A 263 2.35 -10.38 1.27
C VAL A 263 1.81 -11.51 2.14
N ALA A 264 0.69 -11.31 2.84
CA ALA A 264 0.08 -12.31 3.71
C ALA A 264 -0.32 -13.59 2.95
N VAL A 265 -0.93 -13.45 1.76
CA VAL A 265 -1.31 -14.60 0.91
C VAL A 265 -0.08 -15.39 0.47
N ILE A 266 0.97 -14.71 0.00
CA ILE A 266 2.19 -15.39 -0.43
C ILE A 266 2.85 -16.13 0.73
N LEU A 267 2.93 -15.51 1.90
CA LEU A 267 3.51 -16.13 3.09
C LEU A 267 2.66 -17.32 3.60
N ALA A 268 1.34 -17.25 3.48
CA ALA A 268 0.47 -18.39 3.74
C ALA A 268 0.74 -19.56 2.78
N VAL A 269 0.91 -19.27 1.48
CA VAL A 269 1.32 -20.28 0.48
C VAL A 269 2.67 -20.91 0.83
N VAL A 270 3.65 -20.09 1.22
CA VAL A 270 4.98 -20.56 1.65
C VAL A 270 4.86 -21.49 2.88
N ALA A 271 4.04 -21.10 3.87
CA ALA A 271 3.81 -21.91 5.06
C ALA A 271 3.17 -23.28 4.70
N VAL A 272 2.17 -23.31 3.83
CA VAL A 272 1.52 -24.53 3.35
C VAL A 272 2.51 -25.41 2.58
N LEU A 273 3.36 -24.85 1.74
CA LEU A 273 4.39 -25.60 1.01
C LEU A 273 5.44 -26.18 1.95
N ALA A 274 5.88 -25.42 2.94
CA ALA A 274 6.82 -25.90 3.96
C ALA A 274 6.22 -27.04 4.78
N LEU A 275 4.96 -26.91 5.19
CA LEU A 275 4.22 -27.96 5.88
C LEU A 275 4.13 -29.23 5.02
N ARG A 276 3.74 -29.09 3.75
CA ARG A 276 3.68 -30.23 2.82
C ARG A 276 4.98 -31.04 2.81
N TYR A 277 6.09 -30.31 2.70
CA TYR A 277 7.39 -30.98 2.70
C TYR A 277 7.69 -31.68 4.03
N THR A 278 7.42 -31.03 5.14
CA THR A 278 7.68 -31.58 6.47
C THR A 278 6.86 -32.83 6.76
N VAL A 279 5.57 -32.82 6.41
CA VAL A 279 4.70 -33.98 6.58
C VAL A 279 5.18 -35.14 5.70
N LEU A 280 5.49 -34.88 4.43
CA LEU A 280 5.98 -35.93 3.52
C LEU A 280 7.33 -36.49 3.99
N ALA A 281 8.27 -35.65 4.41
CA ALA A 281 9.57 -36.07 4.90
C ALA A 281 9.47 -36.88 6.22
N ALA A 282 8.61 -36.45 7.15
CA ALA A 282 8.35 -37.18 8.40
C ALA A 282 7.74 -38.57 8.14
N VAL A 283 6.80 -38.63 7.22
CA VAL A 283 6.19 -39.91 6.81
C VAL A 283 7.22 -40.84 6.17
N GLU A 284 8.10 -40.31 5.31
CA GLU A 284 9.16 -41.13 4.69
C GLU A 284 10.17 -41.63 5.70
N THR A 285 10.53 -40.86 6.72
CA THR A 285 11.42 -41.30 7.80
C THR A 285 10.78 -42.35 8.70
N ASP A 286 9.47 -42.31 8.88
CA ASP A 286 8.72 -43.22 9.74
C ASP A 286 8.13 -44.43 8.97
N LEU A 287 8.37 -44.56 7.67
CA LEU A 287 7.84 -45.67 6.85
C LEU A 287 8.15 -47.05 7.41
N ALA A 288 9.37 -47.28 7.91
CA ALA A 288 9.75 -48.55 8.54
C ALA A 288 8.92 -48.86 9.79
N GLN A 289 8.71 -47.86 10.66
CA GLN A 289 7.89 -48.01 11.87
C GLN A 289 6.40 -48.23 11.50
N ILE A 290 5.90 -47.51 10.47
CA ILE A 290 4.55 -47.71 9.96
C ILE A 290 4.39 -49.13 9.40
N ALA A 291 5.38 -49.64 8.67
CA ALA A 291 5.37 -51.00 8.16
C ALA A 291 5.34 -52.05 9.25
N VAL A 292 6.14 -51.90 10.29
CA VAL A 292 6.12 -52.77 11.49
C VAL A 292 4.75 -52.74 12.19
N LEU A 293 4.18 -51.55 12.38
CA LEU A 293 2.85 -51.43 12.99
C LEU A 293 1.74 -52.07 12.11
N LYS A 294 1.85 -51.99 10.79
CA LYS A 294 0.97 -52.72 9.85
C LYS A 294 1.16 -54.21 9.93
N ALA A 295 2.42 -54.72 10.03
CA ALA A 295 2.74 -56.16 10.13
C ALA A 295 2.20 -56.77 11.41
N ILE A 296 2.16 -56.01 12.53
CA ILE A 296 1.58 -56.43 13.82
C ILE A 296 0.03 -56.38 13.81
N GLY A 297 -0.58 -55.93 12.68
CA GLY A 297 -2.04 -55.90 12.53
C GLY A 297 -2.69 -54.59 13.04
N ALA A 298 -1.93 -53.52 13.28
CA ALA A 298 -2.52 -52.24 13.69
C ALA A 298 -3.41 -51.67 12.54
N PRO A 299 -4.67 -51.31 12.80
CA PRO A 299 -5.55 -50.80 11.78
C PRO A 299 -5.05 -49.44 11.28
N LEU A 300 -5.03 -49.24 9.98
CA LEU A 300 -4.53 -48.03 9.28
C LEU A 300 -5.12 -46.74 9.85
N MET A 301 -6.38 -46.80 10.27
CA MET A 301 -7.09 -45.69 10.86
C MET A 301 -6.48 -45.23 12.19
N ARG A 302 -5.95 -46.15 13.02
CA ARG A 302 -5.28 -45.78 14.29
C ARG A 302 -3.94 -45.10 14.02
N ILE A 303 -3.18 -45.58 13.03
CA ILE A 303 -1.93 -44.97 12.60
C ILE A 303 -2.17 -43.56 12.11
N ARG A 304 -3.15 -43.39 11.23
CA ARG A 304 -3.53 -42.07 10.73
C ARG A 304 -3.97 -41.09 11.83
N ARG A 305 -4.80 -41.56 12.78
CA ARG A 305 -5.23 -40.74 13.92
C ARG A 305 -4.07 -40.24 14.79
N LEU A 306 -3.01 -41.02 14.96
CA LEU A 306 -1.82 -40.59 15.70
C LEU A 306 -1.10 -39.44 15.04
N TYR A 307 -0.86 -39.54 13.70
CA TYR A 307 -0.23 -38.46 12.94
C TYR A 307 -1.11 -37.20 12.85
N VAL A 308 -2.40 -37.39 12.58
CA VAL A 308 -3.36 -36.26 12.54
C VAL A 308 -3.41 -35.57 13.90
N ALA A 309 -3.43 -36.30 15.02
CA ALA A 309 -3.41 -35.73 16.38
C ALA A 309 -2.13 -34.92 16.66
N LYS A 310 -0.96 -35.41 16.19
CA LYS A 310 0.31 -34.67 16.28
C LYS A 310 0.24 -33.32 15.55
N TYR A 311 -0.14 -33.34 14.29
CA TYR A 311 -0.20 -32.11 13.48
C TYR A 311 -1.36 -31.20 13.89
N LEU A 312 -2.47 -31.74 14.41
CA LEU A 312 -3.54 -30.98 15.04
C LEU A 312 -3.02 -30.19 16.26
N ALA A 313 -2.28 -30.86 17.15
CA ALA A 313 -1.71 -30.21 18.33
C ALA A 313 -0.71 -29.11 17.96
N LEU A 314 0.18 -29.38 16.98
CA LEU A 314 1.14 -28.37 16.49
C LEU A 314 0.44 -27.20 15.78
N SER A 315 -0.62 -27.50 15.00
CA SER A 315 -1.40 -26.46 14.32
C SER A 315 -2.19 -25.60 15.30
N ALA A 316 -2.83 -26.22 16.29
CA ALA A 316 -3.57 -25.49 17.31
C ALA A 316 -2.65 -24.60 18.16
N LEU A 317 -1.49 -25.14 18.58
CA LEU A 317 -0.50 -24.35 19.30
C LEU A 317 0.09 -23.22 18.43
N GLY A 318 0.44 -23.51 17.17
CA GLY A 318 0.95 -22.52 16.25
C GLY A 318 -0.09 -21.44 15.93
N ALA A 319 -1.33 -21.84 15.71
CA ALA A 319 -2.44 -20.91 15.47
C ALA A 319 -2.71 -19.99 16.67
N ALA A 320 -2.73 -20.54 17.88
CA ALA A 320 -2.92 -19.77 19.11
C ALA A 320 -1.76 -18.77 19.35
N LEU A 321 -0.52 -19.25 19.25
CA LEU A 321 0.67 -18.39 19.38
C LEU A 321 0.70 -17.33 18.28
N GLY A 322 0.33 -17.69 17.06
CA GLY A 322 0.26 -16.77 15.92
C GLY A 322 -0.81 -15.71 16.09
N TYR A 323 -2.01 -16.08 16.54
CA TYR A 323 -3.06 -15.12 16.84
C TYR A 323 -2.60 -14.10 17.90
N VAL A 324 -2.01 -14.58 19.01
CA VAL A 324 -1.50 -13.71 20.09
C VAL A 324 -0.36 -12.81 19.59
N ALA A 325 0.58 -13.35 18.81
CA ALA A 325 1.67 -12.57 18.22
C ALA A 325 1.20 -11.63 17.10
N GLY A 326 0.09 -11.94 16.45
CA GLY A 326 -0.53 -11.13 15.42
C GLY A 326 -1.14 -9.82 15.95
N GLN A 327 -1.57 -9.78 17.22
CA GLN A 327 -2.18 -8.58 17.81
C GLN A 327 -1.20 -7.39 17.87
N PRO A 328 0.02 -7.49 18.46
CA PRO A 328 0.96 -6.38 18.44
C PRO A 328 1.44 -6.03 17.02
N LEU A 329 1.47 -7.00 16.11
CA LEU A 329 1.78 -6.74 14.71
C LEU A 329 0.66 -5.94 14.04
N ALA A 330 -0.62 -6.29 14.29
CA ALA A 330 -1.78 -5.54 13.81
C ALA A 330 -1.73 -4.09 14.31
N THR A 331 -1.56 -3.89 15.62
CA THR A 331 -1.48 -2.53 16.20
C THR A 331 -0.32 -1.70 15.61
N ALA A 332 0.83 -2.31 15.34
CA ALA A 332 1.96 -1.63 14.70
C ALA A 332 1.66 -1.23 13.24
N LEU A 333 0.94 -2.07 12.50
CA LEU A 333 0.50 -1.79 11.13
C LEU A 333 -0.64 -0.76 11.07
N GLU A 334 -1.51 -0.76 12.07
CA GLU A 334 -2.67 0.12 12.19
C GLU A 334 -2.33 1.49 12.78
N ALA A 335 -1.19 1.64 13.47
CA ALA A 335 -0.83 2.87 14.15
C ALA A 335 -0.95 4.14 13.29
N PRO A 336 -0.49 4.17 12.01
CA PRO A 336 -0.66 5.33 11.15
C PRO A 336 -2.14 5.58 10.78
N THR A 337 -2.88 4.52 10.50
CA THR A 337 -4.32 4.61 10.18
C THR A 337 -5.11 5.09 11.39
N THR A 338 -4.81 4.58 12.56
CA THR A 338 -5.43 4.98 13.83
C THR A 338 -5.13 6.44 14.16
N LEU A 339 -3.94 6.94 13.82
CA LEU A 339 -3.60 8.34 14.01
C LEU A 339 -4.55 9.25 13.21
N TYR A 340 -4.75 8.95 11.92
CA TYR A 340 -5.58 9.76 11.04
C TYR A 340 -7.10 9.55 11.25
N LEU A 341 -7.53 8.30 11.37
CA LEU A 341 -8.95 7.94 11.37
C LEU A 341 -9.54 7.72 12.77
N GLY A 342 -8.69 7.70 13.80
CA GLY A 342 -9.09 7.35 15.16
C GLY A 342 -9.16 5.85 15.38
N ARG A 343 -9.55 5.45 16.61
CA ARG A 343 -9.65 4.04 16.98
C ARG A 343 -10.79 3.34 16.26
N PRO A 344 -10.57 2.15 15.71
CA PRO A 344 -11.63 1.39 15.06
C PRO A 344 -12.74 1.01 16.06
N ALA A 345 -13.95 0.79 15.56
CA ALA A 345 -15.02 0.26 16.37
C ALA A 345 -14.75 -1.22 16.67
N THR A 346 -14.85 -1.61 17.96
CA THR A 346 -14.84 -3.02 18.33
C THR A 346 -16.14 -3.67 17.91
N THR A 347 -16.14 -4.36 16.78
CA THR A 347 -17.28 -5.09 16.24
C THR A 347 -17.07 -6.60 16.37
N LEU A 348 -18.12 -7.39 16.24
CA LEU A 348 -17.99 -8.85 16.15
C LEU A 348 -17.10 -9.27 14.98
N TRP A 349 -17.05 -8.47 13.93
CA TRP A 349 -16.21 -8.72 12.73
C TRP A 349 -14.74 -8.40 12.95
N SER A 350 -14.40 -7.37 13.75
CA SER A 350 -13.00 -7.00 14.04
C SER A 350 -12.27 -8.08 14.86
N VAL A 351 -13.00 -8.83 15.69
CA VAL A 351 -12.45 -9.95 16.45
C VAL A 351 -12.68 -11.29 15.73
N GLY A 352 -13.86 -11.47 15.16
CA GLY A 352 -14.29 -12.76 14.59
C GLY A 352 -13.58 -13.13 13.30
N LEU A 353 -13.35 -12.17 12.40
CA LEU A 353 -12.74 -12.44 11.10
C LEU A 353 -11.26 -12.84 11.19
N PRO A 354 -10.41 -12.19 12.01
CA PRO A 354 -9.05 -12.66 12.26
C PRO A 354 -8.99 -14.06 12.88
N ILE A 355 -9.90 -14.38 13.81
CA ILE A 355 -10.00 -15.73 14.37
C ILE A 355 -10.41 -16.75 13.30
N LEU A 356 -11.38 -16.40 12.46
CA LEU A 356 -11.84 -17.26 11.37
C LEU A 356 -10.73 -17.57 10.36
N THR A 357 -9.93 -16.59 9.98
CA THR A 357 -8.81 -16.77 9.04
C THR A 357 -7.70 -17.64 9.63
N VAL A 358 -7.36 -17.46 10.90
CA VAL A 358 -6.42 -18.32 11.62
C VAL A 358 -6.95 -19.75 11.76
N LEU A 359 -8.24 -19.91 12.05
CA LEU A 359 -8.91 -21.22 12.11
C LEU A 359 -8.92 -21.89 10.74
N ALA A 360 -9.20 -21.16 9.67
CA ALA A 360 -9.17 -21.66 8.31
C ALA A 360 -7.76 -22.14 7.92
N LEU A 361 -6.71 -21.41 8.31
CA LEU A 361 -5.31 -21.86 8.14
C LEU A 361 -5.06 -23.17 8.89
N ALA A 362 -5.44 -23.26 10.16
CA ALA A 362 -5.26 -24.46 10.97
C ALA A 362 -6.01 -25.67 10.38
N LEU A 363 -7.25 -25.48 9.95
CA LEU A 363 -8.03 -26.51 9.25
C LEU A 363 -7.41 -26.91 7.91
N GLY A 364 -6.86 -25.96 7.16
CA GLY A 364 -6.11 -26.20 5.94
C GLY A 364 -4.89 -27.10 6.17
N VAL A 365 -4.13 -26.82 7.23
CA VAL A 365 -2.99 -27.65 7.70
C VAL A 365 -3.44 -29.07 8.00
N ILE A 366 -4.51 -29.24 8.76
CA ILE A 366 -5.06 -30.53 9.15
C ILE A 366 -5.59 -31.31 7.92
N GLY A 367 -6.36 -30.62 7.08
CA GLY A 367 -6.90 -31.18 5.85
C GLY A 367 -5.79 -31.67 4.89
N PHE A 368 -4.75 -30.84 4.73
CA PHE A 368 -3.59 -31.23 3.94
C PHE A 368 -2.87 -32.44 4.53
N THR A 369 -2.65 -32.47 5.85
CA THR A 369 -2.06 -33.61 6.54
C THR A 369 -2.87 -34.87 6.32
N TRP A 370 -4.18 -34.78 6.45
CA TRP A 370 -5.11 -35.91 6.19
C TRP A 370 -5.01 -36.43 4.76
N LEU A 371 -4.95 -35.52 3.76
CA LEU A 371 -4.77 -35.87 2.32
C LEU A 371 -3.42 -36.54 2.07
N ALA A 372 -2.34 -36.02 2.66
CA ALA A 372 -1.00 -36.60 2.53
C ALA A 372 -0.95 -38.02 3.10
N LEU A 373 -1.56 -38.22 4.28
CA LEU A 373 -1.65 -39.52 4.94
C LEU A 373 -2.57 -40.53 4.18
N ARG A 374 -3.52 -40.04 3.40
CA ARG A 374 -4.38 -40.92 2.55
C ARG A 374 -3.56 -41.68 1.51
N ARG A 375 -2.47 -41.08 1.04
CA ARG A 375 -1.56 -41.70 0.07
C ARG A 375 -0.77 -42.86 0.64
N ILE A 376 -0.48 -42.89 1.96
CA ILE A 376 0.25 -43.95 2.65
C ILE A 376 -0.58 -45.24 2.70
N GLY A 377 -1.88 -45.16 2.69
CA GLY A 377 -2.76 -46.34 2.69
C GLY A 377 -2.54 -47.27 1.48
N ARG A 378 -1.98 -46.75 0.39
CA ARG A 378 -1.75 -47.48 -0.86
C ARG A 378 -0.42 -48.21 -0.92
N ILE A 379 0.48 -48.01 0.04
CA ILE A 379 1.80 -48.66 0.12
C ILE A 379 1.64 -49.97 0.89
N SER A 380 2.03 -51.12 0.29
CA SER A 380 1.99 -52.43 0.92
C SER A 380 3.10 -52.53 2.04
N ALA A 381 2.87 -53.33 3.09
CA ALA A 381 3.86 -53.55 4.14
C ALA A 381 5.17 -54.14 3.60
N ILE A 382 5.08 -55.03 2.63
CA ILE A 382 6.21 -55.67 1.94
C ILE A 382 7.01 -54.66 1.11
N GLU A 383 6.31 -53.77 0.42
CA GLU A 383 6.92 -52.72 -0.41
C GLU A 383 7.62 -51.66 0.46
N ALA A 384 7.07 -51.34 1.61
CA ALA A 384 7.65 -50.41 2.57
C ALA A 384 8.90 -50.98 3.27
N LEU A 385 8.93 -52.29 3.56
CA LEU A 385 10.11 -52.97 4.11
C LEU A 385 11.20 -53.18 3.03
N ARG A 386 10.80 -53.40 1.78
CA ARG A 386 11.72 -53.62 0.65
C ARG A 386 12.27 -52.29 0.08
N SER A 387 11.56 -51.19 0.22
CA SER A 387 12.00 -49.88 -0.25
C SER A 387 13.11 -49.27 0.60
N GLY A 388 13.38 -49.82 1.82
CA GLY A 388 14.56 -49.52 2.57
C GLY A 388 15.88 -49.98 1.97
N THR A 389 15.83 -50.97 1.02
CA THR A 389 17.01 -51.57 0.39
C THR A 389 17.12 -51.33 -1.12
N SER A 390 16.12 -50.81 -1.76
CA SER A 390 16.10 -50.60 -3.22
C SER A 390 15.79 -49.14 -3.59
N ALA A 391 16.81 -48.29 -3.49
CA ALA A 391 16.80 -47.09 -4.34
C ALA A 391 16.72 -47.56 -5.77
N SER A 392 15.57 -47.34 -6.45
CA SER A 392 15.36 -47.73 -7.84
C SER A 392 16.50 -47.13 -8.69
N LEU A 393 17.43 -48.02 -9.09
CA LEU A 393 18.46 -47.76 -10.07
C LEU A 393 17.79 -47.60 -11.45
N ARG A 394 16.95 -46.62 -11.64
CA ARG A 394 16.62 -46.17 -12.98
C ARG A 394 17.83 -45.43 -13.53
N PRO A 395 18.48 -45.92 -14.58
CA PRO A 395 19.62 -45.22 -15.18
C PRO A 395 19.12 -43.92 -15.78
N ARG A 396 19.26 -42.83 -15.03
CA ARG A 396 18.97 -41.50 -15.49
C ARG A 396 20.12 -41.10 -16.41
N ARG A 397 19.84 -40.74 -17.65
CA ARG A 397 20.82 -40.23 -18.63
C ARG A 397 21.82 -39.32 -17.95
N GLN A 398 23.06 -39.78 -17.74
CA GLN A 398 24.16 -39.05 -17.10
C GLN A 398 24.65 -37.98 -18.08
N ARG A 399 24.03 -36.81 -18.07
CA ARG A 399 24.47 -35.65 -18.85
C ARG A 399 25.71 -34.95 -18.29
N TRP A 400 26.03 -35.16 -17.01
CA TRP A 400 27.14 -34.52 -16.31
C TRP A 400 28.11 -35.56 -15.73
N ARG A 401 29.23 -35.80 -16.44
CA ARG A 401 30.26 -36.74 -15.97
C ARG A 401 31.38 -35.93 -15.28
N LEU A 402 31.93 -36.45 -14.15
CA LEU A 402 33.06 -35.85 -13.44
C LEU A 402 34.29 -35.63 -14.33
N THR A 403 34.44 -36.50 -15.34
CA THR A 403 35.55 -36.50 -16.32
C THR A 403 35.57 -35.28 -17.23
N THR A 404 34.45 -34.59 -17.41
CA THR A 404 34.34 -33.42 -18.29
C THR A 404 34.71 -32.11 -17.61
N LEU A 405 34.77 -32.05 -16.27
CA LEU A 405 35.01 -30.84 -15.47
C LEU A 405 36.24 -31.00 -14.56
N ARG A 406 37.40 -31.28 -15.14
CA ARG A 406 38.66 -31.51 -14.41
C ARG A 406 39.15 -30.35 -13.54
N ARG A 407 38.60 -29.13 -13.67
CA ARG A 407 39.06 -27.92 -12.98
C ARG A 407 38.21 -27.55 -11.74
N LEU A 408 37.04 -28.17 -11.51
CA LEU A 408 36.21 -27.82 -10.36
C LEU A 408 36.48 -28.77 -9.17
N PRO A 409 36.55 -28.23 -7.94
CA PRO A 409 36.61 -29.06 -6.72
C PRO A 409 35.43 -30.03 -6.68
N VAL A 410 35.64 -31.27 -6.27
CA VAL A 410 34.62 -32.32 -6.22
C VAL A 410 33.39 -31.88 -5.41
N GLN A 411 33.60 -31.09 -4.36
CA GLN A 411 32.54 -30.55 -3.50
C GLN A 411 31.58 -29.61 -4.27
N VAL A 412 32.12 -28.75 -5.14
CA VAL A 412 31.36 -27.83 -5.98
C VAL A 412 30.51 -28.59 -6.99
N TRP A 413 31.11 -29.57 -7.62
CA TRP A 413 30.41 -30.40 -8.59
C TRP A 413 29.28 -31.21 -7.98
N LEU A 414 29.54 -31.87 -6.81
CA LEU A 414 28.50 -32.62 -6.07
C LEU A 414 27.38 -31.69 -5.60
N GLY A 415 27.71 -30.55 -5.01
CA GLY A 415 26.72 -29.55 -4.54
C GLY A 415 25.84 -29.03 -5.68
N ALA A 416 26.44 -28.68 -6.81
CA ALA A 416 25.72 -28.19 -8.00
C ALA A 416 24.82 -29.28 -8.63
N ARG A 417 25.33 -30.50 -8.77
CA ARG A 417 24.55 -31.64 -9.26
C ARG A 417 23.34 -31.96 -8.37
N GLU A 418 23.53 -31.87 -7.06
CA GLU A 418 22.46 -32.15 -6.11
C GLU A 418 21.45 -30.99 -6.05
N ALA A 419 21.86 -29.75 -6.25
CA ALA A 419 20.95 -28.60 -6.35
C ALA A 419 19.91 -28.80 -7.46
N LEU A 420 20.30 -29.41 -8.58
CA LEU A 420 19.43 -29.66 -9.73
C LEU A 420 18.47 -30.84 -9.57
N ARG A 421 18.44 -31.51 -8.41
CA ARG A 421 17.48 -32.60 -8.17
C ARG A 421 16.04 -32.06 -8.07
N PRO A 422 15.05 -32.73 -8.67
CA PRO A 422 13.64 -32.33 -8.59
C PRO A 422 13.11 -32.25 -7.16
N SER A 423 13.73 -33.00 -6.23
CA SER A 423 13.38 -32.93 -4.79
C SER A 423 13.62 -31.56 -4.16
N ASN A 424 14.44 -30.72 -4.79
CA ASN A 424 14.72 -29.37 -4.31
C ASN A 424 13.79 -28.29 -4.91
N ALA A 425 12.93 -28.66 -5.87
CA ALA A 425 12.04 -27.72 -6.56
C ALA A 425 11.13 -26.95 -5.58
N LEU A 426 10.71 -27.61 -4.49
CA LEU A 426 9.87 -26.98 -3.47
C LEU A 426 10.65 -25.93 -2.68
N MET A 427 11.90 -26.21 -2.30
CA MET A 427 12.74 -25.21 -1.63
C MET A 427 13.04 -24.04 -2.57
N LEU A 428 13.31 -24.30 -3.83
CA LEU A 428 13.50 -23.28 -4.85
C LEU A 428 12.25 -22.37 -4.93
N GLY A 429 11.06 -22.98 -5.00
CA GLY A 429 9.79 -22.23 -5.02
C GLY A 429 9.58 -21.37 -3.77
N VAL A 430 9.91 -21.89 -2.58
CA VAL A 430 9.82 -21.15 -1.32
C VAL A 430 10.77 -19.94 -1.32
N LEU A 431 12.04 -20.13 -1.72
CA LEU A 431 13.01 -19.06 -1.79
C LEU A 431 12.62 -17.98 -2.84
N ALA A 432 12.05 -18.41 -3.98
CA ALA A 432 11.52 -17.50 -4.97
C ALA A 432 10.34 -16.67 -4.42
N LEU A 433 9.41 -17.31 -3.69
CA LEU A 433 8.29 -16.62 -3.05
C LEU A 433 8.74 -15.68 -1.92
N CYS A 434 9.72 -16.06 -1.11
CA CYS A 434 10.30 -15.17 -0.10
C CYS A 434 10.94 -13.93 -0.76
N THR A 435 11.67 -14.13 -1.86
CA THR A 435 12.24 -13.00 -2.62
C THR A 435 11.14 -12.11 -3.21
N PHE A 436 10.12 -12.70 -3.80
CA PHE A 436 8.96 -11.97 -4.32
C PHE A 436 8.32 -11.10 -3.22
N THR A 437 8.10 -11.68 -2.02
CA THR A 437 7.53 -10.99 -0.86
C THR A 437 8.39 -9.79 -0.39
N MET A 438 9.71 -9.86 -0.54
CA MET A 438 10.61 -8.74 -0.21
C MET A 438 10.62 -7.68 -1.31
N VAL A 439 10.66 -8.10 -2.57
CA VAL A 439 10.86 -7.24 -3.74
C VAL A 439 9.61 -6.41 -4.06
N LEU A 440 8.42 -7.02 -4.01
CA LEU A 440 7.18 -6.36 -4.40
C LEU A 440 6.89 -5.09 -3.57
N PRO A 441 6.81 -5.14 -2.21
CA PRO A 441 6.56 -3.93 -1.42
C PRO A 441 7.74 -2.94 -1.49
N THR A 442 8.97 -3.42 -1.69
CA THR A 442 10.14 -2.57 -1.91
C THR A 442 10.00 -1.77 -3.21
N ASN A 443 9.55 -2.40 -4.29
CA ASN A 443 9.30 -1.71 -5.56
C ASN A 443 8.17 -0.68 -5.42
N VAL A 444 7.08 -1.00 -4.71
CA VAL A 444 6.00 -0.03 -4.43
C VAL A 444 6.55 1.16 -3.65
N SER A 445 7.30 0.92 -2.57
CA SER A 445 7.94 1.99 -1.77
C SER A 445 8.89 2.85 -2.60
N SER A 446 9.69 2.24 -3.48
CA SER A 446 10.60 2.95 -4.37
C SER A 446 9.86 3.79 -5.41
N THR A 447 8.74 3.27 -5.94
CA THR A 447 7.90 3.95 -6.93
C THR A 447 7.26 5.21 -6.33
N LEU A 448 6.67 5.09 -5.13
CA LEU A 448 6.04 6.23 -4.44
C LEU A 448 7.05 7.34 -4.06
N SER A 449 8.32 7.00 -3.93
CA SER A 449 9.41 7.95 -3.65
C SER A 449 10.06 8.49 -4.93
N ASN A 450 9.61 8.10 -6.12
CA ASN A 450 10.18 8.52 -7.39
C ASN A 450 9.39 9.68 -7.98
N PRO A 451 10.03 10.78 -8.43
CA PRO A 451 9.36 11.92 -9.04
C PRO A 451 8.46 11.57 -10.24
N ARG A 452 8.78 10.49 -10.96
CA ARG A 452 7.95 10.03 -12.10
C ARG A 452 6.54 9.62 -11.70
N VAL A 453 6.28 9.39 -10.41
CA VAL A 453 4.92 9.11 -9.91
C VAL A 453 3.96 10.28 -10.16
N ALA A 454 4.47 11.49 -10.39
CA ALA A 454 3.66 12.66 -10.71
C ALA A 454 2.83 12.48 -12.00
N THR A 455 3.26 11.61 -12.94
CA THR A 455 2.46 11.30 -14.14
C THR A 455 1.13 10.62 -13.82
N TYR A 456 1.03 9.91 -12.68
CA TYR A 456 -0.23 9.33 -12.19
C TYR A 456 -1.14 10.36 -11.50
N LEU A 457 -0.67 11.61 -11.35
CA LEU A 457 -1.44 12.75 -10.87
C LEU A 457 -1.97 13.61 -12.03
N GLY A 458 -2.00 13.07 -13.23
CA GLY A 458 -2.45 13.78 -14.43
C GLY A 458 -1.55 14.95 -14.83
N ALA A 459 -0.33 15.05 -14.28
CA ALA A 459 0.61 16.12 -14.56
C ALA A 459 1.62 15.72 -15.64
N GLY A 460 1.97 16.66 -16.51
CA GLY A 460 3.07 16.50 -17.46
C GLY A 460 4.44 16.44 -16.77
N ARG A 461 5.46 16.02 -17.52
CA ARG A 461 6.85 15.95 -17.02
C ARG A 461 7.46 17.36 -17.01
N ALA A 462 7.24 18.11 -15.95
CA ALA A 462 7.83 19.41 -15.67
C ALA A 462 8.70 19.35 -14.40
N ASP A 463 9.57 20.32 -14.22
CA ASP A 463 10.36 20.48 -12.99
C ASP A 463 9.61 21.30 -11.93
N LEU A 464 8.78 22.24 -12.39
CA LEU A 464 8.05 23.20 -11.57
C LEU A 464 6.58 23.23 -11.98
N ARG A 465 5.70 23.31 -10.98
CA ARG A 465 4.27 23.58 -11.13
C ARG A 465 3.91 24.81 -10.32
N ILE A 466 3.15 25.72 -10.94
CA ILE A 466 2.64 26.93 -10.32
C ILE A 466 1.12 26.91 -10.48
N ASP A 467 0.41 26.82 -9.37
CA ASP A 467 -1.05 26.89 -9.35
C ASP A 467 -1.47 28.31 -8.96
N VAL A 468 -2.32 28.92 -9.77
CA VAL A 468 -2.89 30.26 -9.55
C VAL A 468 -4.40 30.12 -9.48
N ARG A 469 -5.00 30.47 -8.33
CA ARG A 469 -6.46 30.49 -8.18
C ARG A 469 -7.07 31.67 -8.93
N ALA A 470 -8.20 31.43 -9.56
CA ALA A 470 -8.94 32.49 -10.27
C ALA A 470 -9.36 33.59 -9.28
N GLY A 471 -9.16 34.85 -9.67
CA GLY A 471 -9.54 36.03 -8.89
C GLY A 471 -8.57 36.50 -7.82
N VAL A 472 -7.50 35.73 -7.53
CA VAL A 472 -6.54 36.06 -6.44
C VAL A 472 -5.33 36.85 -6.95
N GLN A 473 -4.90 36.63 -8.20
CA GLN A 473 -3.73 37.29 -8.78
C GLN A 473 -3.93 37.59 -10.28
N ASP A 474 -3.21 38.59 -10.75
CA ASP A 474 -3.07 38.85 -12.19
C ASP A 474 -2.14 37.82 -12.82
N LEU A 475 -2.73 36.82 -13.52
CA LEU A 475 -2.01 35.78 -14.23
C LEU A 475 -0.94 36.35 -15.17
N THR A 476 -1.24 37.51 -15.83
CA THR A 476 -0.31 38.15 -16.72
C THR A 476 0.99 38.56 -16.06
N ALA A 477 0.94 38.95 -14.78
CA ALA A 477 2.14 39.26 -14.02
C ALA A 477 2.96 38.00 -13.72
N VAL A 478 2.31 36.89 -13.37
CA VAL A 478 2.98 35.60 -13.10
C VAL A 478 3.59 35.04 -14.39
N GLU A 479 2.85 35.04 -15.49
CA GLU A 479 3.37 34.57 -16.78
C GLU A 479 4.56 35.42 -17.23
N LYS A 480 4.47 36.76 -17.10
CA LYS A 480 5.58 37.67 -17.41
C LYS A 480 6.82 37.42 -16.54
N ALA A 481 6.61 37.08 -15.26
CA ALA A 481 7.71 36.74 -14.36
C ALA A 481 8.37 35.41 -14.79
N VAL A 482 7.56 34.41 -15.18
CA VAL A 482 8.02 33.12 -15.70
C VAL A 482 8.76 33.30 -17.02
N ASP A 483 8.23 34.10 -17.94
CA ASP A 483 8.87 34.44 -19.25
C ASP A 483 10.20 35.15 -19.12
N SER A 484 10.31 36.04 -18.14
CA SER A 484 11.51 36.87 -17.94
C SER A 484 12.63 36.19 -17.14
N ASP A 485 12.35 35.07 -16.50
CA ASP A 485 13.35 34.39 -15.65
C ASP A 485 14.29 33.50 -16.48
N PRO A 486 15.60 33.82 -16.55
CA PRO A 486 16.55 33.05 -17.36
C PRO A 486 16.81 31.62 -16.87
N ARG A 487 16.32 31.26 -15.68
CA ARG A 487 16.43 29.91 -15.12
C ARG A 487 15.34 28.99 -15.69
N ILE A 488 14.28 29.55 -16.28
CA ILE A 488 13.19 28.80 -16.91
C ILE A 488 13.54 28.60 -18.38
N THR A 489 13.58 27.35 -18.81
CA THR A 489 13.95 26.99 -20.19
C THR A 489 12.73 26.79 -21.09
N ARG A 490 11.60 26.41 -20.51
CA ARG A 490 10.35 26.14 -21.19
C ARG A 490 9.21 26.21 -20.20
N HIS A 491 8.06 26.74 -20.62
CA HIS A 491 6.82 26.72 -19.81
C HIS A 491 5.57 26.60 -20.69
N THR A 492 4.44 26.30 -20.06
CA THR A 492 3.10 26.32 -20.66
C THR A 492 2.05 26.58 -19.59
N THR A 493 0.99 27.28 -19.96
CA THR A 493 -0.15 27.56 -19.08
C THR A 493 -1.33 26.68 -19.47
N MET A 494 -1.97 26.08 -18.47
CA MET A 494 -3.20 25.31 -18.59
C MET A 494 -4.31 25.99 -17.80
N LEU A 495 -5.51 26.03 -18.37
CA LEU A 495 -6.72 26.51 -17.70
C LEU A 495 -7.52 25.31 -17.23
N ARG A 496 -7.73 25.18 -15.93
CA ARG A 496 -8.57 24.11 -15.37
C ARG A 496 -9.99 24.62 -15.18
N ARG A 497 -10.93 23.99 -15.88
CA ARG A 497 -12.36 24.32 -15.84
C ARG A 497 -13.21 23.10 -15.52
N SER A 498 -14.42 23.34 -15.02
CA SER A 498 -15.40 22.30 -14.72
C SER A 498 -16.49 22.28 -15.81
N TYR A 499 -16.69 21.14 -16.42
CA TYR A 499 -17.71 20.93 -17.46
C TYR A 499 -18.59 19.74 -17.12
N LYS A 500 -19.78 19.68 -17.69
CA LYS A 500 -20.60 18.47 -17.71
C LYS A 500 -20.28 17.65 -18.95
N MET A 501 -19.99 16.38 -18.79
CA MET A 501 -19.68 15.43 -19.86
C MET A 501 -20.73 14.33 -19.90
N SER A 502 -21.11 13.86 -21.07
CA SER A 502 -22.07 12.78 -21.25
C SER A 502 -21.56 11.45 -20.67
N SER A 503 -22.43 10.77 -19.93
CA SER A 503 -22.16 9.44 -19.32
C SER A 503 -22.80 8.33 -20.15
N ALA A 504 -22.24 7.12 -20.08
CA ALA A 504 -22.80 5.90 -20.72
C ALA A 504 -24.23 5.58 -20.26
N THR A 505 -24.62 6.02 -19.08
CA THR A 505 -25.96 5.83 -18.51
C THR A 505 -26.99 6.82 -19.00
N GLY A 506 -26.59 7.75 -19.90
CA GLY A 506 -27.48 8.80 -20.45
C GLY A 506 -27.63 10.03 -19.56
N GLY A 507 -26.78 10.15 -18.52
CA GLY A 507 -26.69 11.34 -17.65
C GLY A 507 -25.51 12.24 -17.96
N TRP A 508 -25.33 13.26 -17.14
CA TRP A 508 -24.22 14.20 -17.20
C TRP A 508 -23.35 14.06 -15.94
N GLU A 509 -22.04 14.02 -16.12
CA GLU A 509 -21.07 13.95 -15.03
C GLU A 509 -20.15 15.17 -15.05
N THR A 510 -19.85 15.69 -13.86
CA THR A 510 -18.93 16.83 -13.73
C THR A 510 -17.49 16.35 -13.89
N THR A 511 -16.78 16.89 -14.88
CA THR A 511 -15.41 16.55 -15.22
C THR A 511 -14.54 17.80 -15.19
N LEU A 512 -13.37 17.73 -14.57
CA LEU A 512 -12.36 18.78 -14.63
C LEU A 512 -11.54 18.62 -15.92
N ILE A 513 -11.53 19.67 -16.77
CA ILE A 513 -10.79 19.66 -18.03
C ILE A 513 -9.64 20.66 -17.94
N ASP A 514 -8.42 20.17 -18.15
CA ASP A 514 -7.24 21.01 -18.35
C ASP A 514 -7.17 21.41 -19.82
N ILE A 515 -7.24 22.69 -20.08
CA ILE A 515 -7.27 23.27 -21.41
C ILE A 515 -5.93 23.97 -21.69
N GLY A 516 -5.25 23.59 -22.77
CA GLY A 516 -3.96 24.18 -23.15
C GLY A 516 -3.10 23.30 -24.05
N ASP A 517 -1.81 23.61 -24.18
CA ASP A 517 -0.87 22.83 -24.98
C ASP A 517 -0.28 21.64 -24.20
N HIS A 518 -0.84 20.47 -24.43
CA HIS A 518 -0.40 19.22 -23.82
C HIS A 518 0.84 18.59 -24.47
N LYS A 519 1.37 19.15 -25.55
CA LYS A 519 2.62 18.69 -26.19
C LYS A 519 3.87 19.25 -25.52
N ALA A 520 3.77 20.43 -24.94
CA ALA A 520 4.90 21.10 -24.29
C ALA A 520 5.48 20.23 -23.16
N PHE A 521 4.62 19.61 -22.34
CA PHE A 521 5.02 18.71 -21.24
C PHE A 521 4.33 17.37 -21.41
N PRO A 522 4.93 16.43 -22.17
CA PRO A 522 4.29 15.17 -22.49
C PRO A 522 4.12 14.29 -21.24
N MET A 523 3.01 13.57 -21.19
CA MET A 523 2.70 12.56 -20.19
C MET A 523 2.55 11.18 -20.86
N GLU A 524 2.48 10.13 -20.05
CA GLU A 524 2.27 8.76 -20.55
C GLU A 524 0.77 8.48 -20.70
N TYR A 525 0.36 8.03 -21.89
CA TYR A 525 -0.99 7.59 -22.19
C TYR A 525 -1.06 6.06 -22.14
N LEU A 526 -2.17 5.52 -21.63
CA LEU A 526 -2.48 4.08 -21.72
C LEU A 526 -2.75 3.66 -23.16
N SER A 527 -3.45 4.52 -23.91
CA SER A 527 -3.68 4.35 -25.32
C SER A 527 -3.81 5.72 -26.00
N GLY A 528 -3.47 5.78 -27.27
CA GLY A 528 -3.61 7.01 -28.08
C GLY A 528 -2.57 8.09 -27.76
N ARG A 529 -2.98 9.35 -27.83
CA ARG A 529 -2.11 10.54 -27.73
C ARG A 529 -2.81 11.73 -27.09
N ALA A 530 -2.03 12.76 -26.79
CA ALA A 530 -2.55 14.08 -26.38
C ALA A 530 -3.47 14.70 -27.46
N PRO A 531 -4.49 15.48 -27.06
CA PRO A 531 -5.27 16.30 -27.97
C PRO A 531 -4.39 17.37 -28.63
N THR A 532 -4.68 17.69 -29.89
CA THR A 532 -3.89 18.64 -30.68
C THR A 532 -4.73 19.67 -31.40
N THR A 533 -6.03 19.43 -31.47
CA THR A 533 -7.03 20.32 -32.16
C THR A 533 -8.24 20.47 -31.24
N ASP A 534 -9.03 21.53 -31.47
CA ASP A 534 -10.14 21.91 -30.58
C ASP A 534 -11.37 20.96 -30.65
N ASP A 535 -11.34 19.99 -31.54
CA ASP A 535 -12.31 18.92 -31.67
C ASP A 535 -11.83 17.60 -30.99
N GLU A 536 -10.68 17.64 -30.31
CA GLU A 536 -10.05 16.50 -29.67
C GLU A 536 -10.08 16.64 -28.16
N ILE A 537 -10.21 15.46 -27.46
CA ILE A 537 -10.14 15.34 -26.02
C ILE A 537 -9.39 14.07 -25.64
N ALA A 538 -8.64 14.12 -24.55
CA ALA A 538 -8.12 12.90 -23.91
C ALA A 538 -8.79 12.76 -22.55
N LEU A 539 -9.19 11.53 -22.20
CA LEU A 539 -9.89 11.22 -20.96
C LEU A 539 -8.97 10.50 -19.97
N SER A 540 -9.18 10.73 -18.70
CA SER A 540 -8.63 9.84 -17.69
C SER A 540 -9.26 8.44 -17.82
N TYR A 541 -8.60 7.44 -17.25
CA TYR A 541 -9.10 6.05 -17.30
C TYR A 541 -10.50 5.90 -16.67
N SER A 542 -10.72 6.50 -15.50
CA SER A 542 -12.04 6.45 -14.84
C SER A 542 -13.10 7.15 -15.66
N GLN A 543 -12.81 8.35 -16.17
CA GLN A 543 -13.73 9.11 -17.01
C GLN A 543 -14.10 8.36 -18.29
N ALA A 544 -13.14 7.69 -18.92
CA ALA A 544 -13.39 6.88 -20.11
C ALA A 544 -14.29 5.67 -19.80
N GLN A 545 -14.17 5.07 -18.60
CA GLN A 545 -15.04 3.99 -18.12
C GLN A 545 -16.48 4.48 -17.92
N ASP A 546 -16.65 5.62 -17.23
CA ASP A 546 -17.96 6.17 -16.89
C ASP A 546 -18.68 6.69 -18.13
N ALA A 547 -17.94 7.27 -19.08
CA ALA A 547 -18.46 7.64 -20.40
C ALA A 547 -18.71 6.41 -21.32
N GLY A 548 -18.26 5.21 -20.93
CA GLY A 548 -18.39 4.01 -21.75
C GLY A 548 -17.65 4.08 -23.08
N THR A 549 -16.60 4.91 -23.14
CA THR A 549 -15.91 5.24 -24.40
C THR A 549 -14.47 4.73 -24.40
N LYS A 550 -13.91 4.65 -25.60
CA LYS A 550 -12.51 4.30 -25.86
C LYS A 550 -11.94 5.28 -26.87
N GLU A 551 -10.65 5.17 -27.13
CA GLU A 551 -9.97 5.89 -28.20
C GLU A 551 -10.76 5.85 -29.51
N SER A 552 -10.86 6.98 -30.21
CA SER A 552 -11.61 7.20 -31.46
C SER A 552 -13.14 7.31 -31.33
N ALA A 553 -13.71 7.21 -30.12
CA ALA A 553 -15.14 7.50 -29.90
C ALA A 553 -15.36 9.01 -29.71
N THR A 554 -16.61 9.41 -29.67
CA THR A 554 -17.04 10.82 -29.45
C THR A 554 -17.71 10.92 -28.09
N VAL A 555 -17.43 12.01 -27.38
CA VAL A 555 -18.09 12.40 -26.12
C VAL A 555 -18.64 13.82 -26.27
N THR A 556 -19.80 14.06 -25.66
CA THR A 556 -20.41 15.41 -25.68
C THR A 556 -20.05 16.12 -24.36
N VAL A 557 -19.61 17.37 -24.48
CA VAL A 557 -19.27 18.25 -23.37
C VAL A 557 -20.12 19.51 -23.46
N GLN A 558 -20.78 19.89 -22.36
CA GLN A 558 -21.51 21.14 -22.26
C GLN A 558 -20.53 22.28 -22.02
N THR A 559 -20.28 23.07 -23.04
CA THR A 559 -19.42 24.27 -23.01
C THR A 559 -20.25 25.54 -22.85
N ALA A 560 -19.59 26.67 -22.64
CA ALA A 560 -20.27 27.98 -22.60
C ALA A 560 -20.99 28.32 -23.92
N ASP A 561 -20.48 27.79 -25.05
CA ASP A 561 -21.05 27.99 -26.38
C ASP A 561 -22.13 26.95 -26.75
N GLY A 562 -22.46 26.02 -25.87
CA GLY A 562 -23.41 24.92 -26.07
C GLY A 562 -22.75 23.55 -26.06
N ASP A 563 -23.51 22.51 -26.40
CA ASP A 563 -23.02 21.13 -26.45
C ASP A 563 -22.01 20.96 -27.59
N LYS A 564 -20.82 20.47 -27.26
CA LYS A 564 -19.72 20.25 -28.19
C LYS A 564 -19.32 18.77 -28.20
N ASP A 565 -19.34 18.19 -29.39
CA ASP A 565 -18.89 16.82 -29.63
C ASP A 565 -17.39 16.80 -29.85
N LEU A 566 -16.66 16.05 -28.99
CA LEU A 566 -15.22 15.93 -29.00
C LEU A 566 -14.79 14.49 -29.26
N ARG A 567 -13.80 14.28 -30.11
CA ARG A 567 -13.23 12.99 -30.43
C ARG A 567 -12.20 12.62 -29.40
N VAL A 568 -12.34 11.43 -28.78
CA VAL A 568 -11.37 10.89 -27.82
C VAL A 568 -10.10 10.43 -28.54
N THR A 569 -8.97 11.09 -28.27
CA THR A 569 -7.67 10.81 -28.90
C THR A 569 -6.73 10.01 -28.03
N GLY A 570 -6.99 9.93 -26.73
CA GLY A 570 -6.17 9.15 -25.82
C GLY A 570 -6.83 8.93 -24.47
N VAL A 571 -6.34 7.91 -23.78
CA VAL A 571 -6.72 7.60 -22.39
C VAL A 571 -5.46 7.63 -21.55
N TYR A 572 -5.48 8.35 -20.42
CA TYR A 572 -4.34 8.49 -19.50
C TYR A 572 -4.72 8.08 -18.08
N GLN A 573 -3.70 7.91 -17.23
CA GLN A 573 -3.89 7.59 -15.81
C GLN A 573 -3.94 8.88 -14.98
N ASP A 574 -4.95 8.99 -14.13
CA ASP A 574 -5.05 10.07 -13.16
C ASP A 574 -5.81 9.60 -11.93
N ILE A 575 -5.18 9.72 -10.77
CA ILE A 575 -5.79 9.39 -9.48
C ILE A 575 -6.32 10.63 -8.75
N THR A 576 -6.08 11.82 -9.29
CA THR A 576 -6.62 13.07 -8.73
C THR A 576 -8.10 13.20 -9.08
N ASN A 577 -8.83 13.95 -8.28
CA ASN A 577 -10.26 14.19 -8.51
C ASN A 577 -11.07 12.90 -8.81
N ASN A 578 -10.74 11.82 -8.11
CA ASN A 578 -11.34 10.48 -8.32
C ASN A 578 -11.21 9.96 -9.77
N GLY A 579 -10.24 10.46 -10.51
CA GLY A 579 -10.06 10.12 -11.93
C GLY A 579 -11.07 10.77 -12.88
N HIS A 580 -11.90 11.72 -12.44
CA HIS A 580 -12.82 12.46 -13.32
C HIS A 580 -12.13 13.70 -13.88
N THR A 581 -11.19 13.47 -14.78
CA THR A 581 -10.40 14.51 -15.44
C THR A 581 -10.29 14.27 -16.93
N ALA A 582 -10.10 15.35 -17.69
CA ALA A 582 -9.85 15.30 -19.11
C ALA A 582 -8.85 16.38 -19.54
N LYS A 583 -8.36 16.29 -20.76
CA LYS A 583 -7.44 17.25 -21.37
C LYS A 583 -7.95 17.64 -22.74
N ALA A 584 -7.97 18.94 -23.03
CA ALA A 584 -8.45 19.51 -24.31
C ALA A 584 -7.60 20.72 -24.70
N THR A 585 -7.83 21.23 -25.93
CA THR A 585 -7.18 22.44 -26.44
C THR A 585 -8.15 23.57 -26.69
N PHE A 586 -9.47 23.31 -26.79
CA PHE A 586 -10.48 24.34 -27.06
C PHE A 586 -10.56 25.35 -25.89
N ASP A 587 -10.85 26.59 -26.23
CA ASP A 587 -11.13 27.65 -25.23
C ASP A 587 -12.48 28.34 -25.60
N ASP A 588 -13.46 28.21 -24.71
CA ASP A 588 -14.81 28.77 -24.84
C ASP A 588 -14.99 30.05 -24.00
N GLY A 589 -13.90 30.59 -23.43
CA GLY A 589 -13.94 31.78 -22.59
C GLY A 589 -14.61 31.64 -21.23
N ALA A 590 -15.02 30.41 -20.84
CA ALA A 590 -15.60 30.16 -19.53
C ALA A 590 -14.58 30.48 -18.39
N PRO A 591 -15.03 30.91 -17.21
CA PRO A 591 -14.12 31.23 -16.11
C PRO A 591 -13.34 29.97 -15.67
N ALA A 592 -12.01 30.11 -15.51
CA ALA A 592 -11.17 29.05 -15.01
C ALA A 592 -11.28 28.95 -13.47
N LEU A 593 -11.32 27.73 -12.95
CA LEU A 593 -11.21 27.47 -11.50
C LEU A 593 -9.78 27.66 -11.00
N TRP A 594 -8.82 27.16 -11.79
CA TRP A 594 -7.39 27.30 -11.57
C TRP A 594 -6.68 27.53 -12.89
N GLN A 595 -5.54 28.18 -12.79
CA GLN A 595 -4.56 28.29 -13.85
C GLN A 595 -3.30 27.56 -13.37
N ILE A 596 -2.76 26.70 -14.21
CA ILE A 596 -1.62 25.86 -13.87
C ILE A 596 -0.50 26.16 -14.86
N VAL A 597 0.62 26.71 -14.36
CA VAL A 597 1.82 26.91 -15.19
C VAL A 597 2.78 25.76 -14.91
N TYR A 598 3.11 24.99 -15.93
CA TYR A 598 4.19 24.00 -15.91
C TYR A 598 5.45 24.63 -16.49
N ALA A 599 6.59 24.45 -15.84
CA ALA A 599 7.87 24.98 -16.31
C ALA A 599 9.01 24.00 -16.08
N ASP A 600 9.99 24.01 -16.97
CA ASP A 600 11.27 23.35 -16.81
C ASP A 600 12.32 24.35 -16.33
N ALA A 601 13.08 23.97 -15.29
CA ALA A 601 14.20 24.73 -14.78
C ALA A 601 15.53 24.14 -15.29
N SER A 602 16.59 24.94 -15.29
CA SER A 602 17.93 24.50 -15.70
C SER A 602 18.50 23.39 -14.80
N SER A 603 18.00 23.21 -13.58
CA SER A 603 18.26 22.07 -12.70
C SER A 603 17.17 21.90 -11.64
N THR A 604 17.04 20.69 -11.08
CA THR A 604 16.08 20.37 -10.02
C THR A 604 16.28 21.21 -8.74
N GLN A 605 17.52 21.57 -8.41
CA GLN A 605 17.79 22.45 -7.26
C GLN A 605 17.31 23.88 -7.53
N GLN A 606 17.47 24.36 -8.75
CA GLN A 606 16.97 25.66 -9.18
C GLN A 606 15.44 25.68 -9.22
N ALA A 607 14.78 24.58 -9.60
CA ALA A 607 13.32 24.48 -9.56
C ALA A 607 12.78 24.70 -8.14
N SER A 608 13.38 24.09 -7.11
CA SER A 608 12.97 24.29 -5.72
C SER A 608 13.24 25.70 -5.21
N ALA A 609 14.39 26.30 -5.57
CA ALA A 609 14.73 27.68 -5.19
C ALA A 609 13.78 28.68 -5.89
N LEU A 610 13.44 28.45 -7.16
CA LEU A 610 12.53 29.26 -7.94
C LEU A 610 11.11 29.15 -7.40
N ALA A 611 10.65 27.94 -7.04
CA ALA A 611 9.35 27.73 -6.41
C ALA A 611 9.19 28.58 -5.13
N LYS A 612 10.23 28.58 -4.29
CA LYS A 612 10.26 29.37 -3.06
C LYS A 612 10.24 30.88 -3.32
N GLN A 613 11.01 31.32 -4.30
CA GLN A 613 11.09 32.73 -4.69
C GLN A 613 9.73 33.21 -5.22
N LEU A 614 9.15 32.53 -6.20
CA LEU A 614 7.88 32.89 -6.81
C LEU A 614 6.72 32.90 -5.79
N SER A 615 6.67 31.89 -4.91
CA SER A 615 5.66 31.87 -3.83
C SER A 615 5.87 33.03 -2.82
N GLY A 616 7.09 33.54 -2.64
CA GLY A 616 7.37 34.68 -1.80
C GLY A 616 7.07 36.04 -2.42
N GLU A 617 7.28 36.17 -3.75
CA GLU A 617 7.07 37.42 -4.49
C GLU A 617 5.59 37.66 -4.84
N TYR A 618 4.84 36.59 -5.08
CA TYR A 618 3.44 36.64 -5.51
C TYR A 618 2.52 35.97 -4.48
N PRO A 619 1.93 36.72 -3.54
CA PRO A 619 0.96 36.17 -2.60
C PRO A 619 -0.25 35.56 -3.33
N GLY A 620 -0.68 34.38 -2.95
CA GLY A 620 -1.83 33.69 -3.57
C GLY A 620 -1.50 32.74 -4.73
N ILE A 621 -0.22 32.63 -5.14
CA ILE A 621 0.22 31.56 -6.01
C ILE A 621 0.83 30.41 -5.23
N GLN A 622 0.75 29.22 -5.80
CA GLN A 622 1.38 28.01 -5.28
C GLN A 622 2.44 27.52 -6.24
N ALA A 623 3.68 27.94 -6.06
CA ALA A 623 4.78 27.36 -6.81
C ALA A 623 5.42 26.21 -6.01
N ILE A 624 5.57 25.03 -6.63
CA ILE A 624 6.15 23.86 -6.01
C ILE A 624 6.98 23.08 -7.05
N SER A 625 8.16 22.57 -6.66
CA SER A 625 8.88 21.64 -7.52
C SER A 625 8.12 20.31 -7.62
N MET A 626 8.11 19.67 -8.80
CA MET A 626 7.40 18.40 -9.01
C MET A 626 7.92 17.28 -8.11
N ASN A 627 9.18 17.33 -7.71
CA ASN A 627 9.76 16.40 -6.72
C ASN A 627 9.14 16.59 -5.33
N GLN A 628 8.98 17.85 -4.89
CA GLN A 628 8.33 18.15 -3.61
C GLN A 628 6.82 17.85 -3.67
N TYR A 629 6.17 18.16 -4.78
CA TYR A 629 4.76 17.85 -5.00
C TYR A 629 4.48 16.35 -4.84
N ALA A 630 5.22 15.49 -5.55
CA ALA A 630 5.11 14.05 -5.42
C ALA A 630 5.47 13.54 -4.01
N ALA A 631 6.54 14.08 -3.41
CA ALA A 631 6.97 13.70 -2.07
C ALA A 631 5.96 14.09 -0.99
N GLN A 632 5.32 15.24 -1.10
CA GLN A 632 4.30 15.67 -0.12
C GLN A 632 2.97 14.94 -0.34
N PHE A 633 2.55 14.74 -1.60
CA PHE A 633 1.33 14.02 -1.94
C PHE A 633 1.35 12.57 -1.44
N PHE A 634 2.47 11.86 -1.64
CA PHE A 634 2.61 10.46 -1.22
C PHE A 634 3.38 10.28 0.10
N GLY A 635 3.88 11.34 0.74
CA GLY A 635 4.83 11.25 1.84
C GLY A 635 4.34 10.41 3.03
N ALA A 636 3.11 10.63 3.45
CA ALA A 636 2.49 9.85 4.53
C ALA A 636 2.30 8.38 4.12
N THR A 637 1.77 8.14 2.91
CA THR A 637 1.59 6.80 2.35
C THR A 637 2.93 6.09 2.15
N GLY A 638 3.95 6.80 1.64
CA GLY A 638 5.30 6.26 1.43
C GLY A 638 5.97 5.84 2.74
N SER A 639 5.77 6.59 3.82
CA SER A 639 6.30 6.21 5.15
C SER A 639 5.63 4.94 5.68
N GLN A 640 4.33 4.81 5.54
CA GLN A 640 3.56 3.63 5.94
C GLN A 640 3.94 2.39 5.12
N VAL A 641 4.06 2.53 3.79
CA VAL A 641 4.51 1.45 2.92
C VAL A 641 5.94 1.01 3.27
N ARG A 642 6.82 1.91 3.69
CA ARG A 642 8.16 1.55 4.18
C ARG A 642 8.11 0.67 5.44
N VAL A 643 7.23 0.96 6.39
CA VAL A 643 7.05 0.12 7.59
C VAL A 643 6.59 -1.28 7.18
N VAL A 644 5.55 -1.38 6.34
CA VAL A 644 5.07 -2.67 5.81
C VAL A 644 6.18 -3.41 5.06
N THR A 645 6.96 -2.71 4.24
CA THR A 645 8.10 -3.26 3.50
C THR A 645 9.16 -3.84 4.44
N THR A 646 9.54 -3.10 5.47
CA THR A 646 10.54 -3.53 6.45
C THR A 646 10.07 -4.78 7.20
N LEU A 647 8.82 -4.79 7.64
CA LEU A 647 8.21 -5.96 8.28
C LEU A 647 8.14 -7.16 7.34
N ALA A 648 7.70 -6.96 6.10
CA ALA A 648 7.64 -8.02 5.09
C ALA A 648 9.02 -8.62 4.81
N CYS A 649 10.07 -7.79 4.70
CA CYS A 649 11.46 -8.24 4.54
C CYS A 649 11.93 -9.04 5.76
N ALA A 650 11.72 -8.53 6.98
CA ALA A 650 12.12 -9.22 8.21
C ALA A 650 11.45 -10.60 8.33
N ILE A 651 10.16 -10.66 8.05
CA ILE A 651 9.37 -11.89 8.09
C ILE A 651 9.80 -12.87 7.00
N ALA A 652 10.01 -12.41 5.77
CA ALA A 652 10.47 -13.27 4.67
C ALA A 652 11.87 -13.85 4.93
N LEU A 653 12.79 -13.05 5.49
CA LEU A 653 14.10 -13.53 5.92
C LEU A 653 14.00 -14.54 7.07
N GLY A 654 13.18 -14.25 8.09
CA GLY A 654 12.94 -15.17 9.21
C GLY A 654 12.33 -16.50 8.74
N LEU A 655 11.36 -16.45 7.83
CA LEU A 655 10.73 -17.61 7.22
C LEU A 655 11.72 -18.43 6.38
N SER A 656 12.50 -17.73 5.53
CA SER A 656 13.58 -18.35 4.75
C SER A 656 14.61 -19.06 5.63
N PHE A 657 15.00 -18.44 6.76
CA PHE A 657 15.88 -19.02 7.75
C PHE A 657 15.30 -20.31 8.35
N LEU A 658 14.07 -20.25 8.88
CA LEU A 658 13.40 -21.38 9.50
C LEU A 658 13.23 -22.56 8.53
N ILE A 659 12.78 -22.26 7.31
CA ILE A 659 12.57 -23.29 6.28
C ILE A 659 13.92 -23.90 5.86
N THR A 660 14.96 -23.11 5.68
CA THR A 660 16.29 -23.59 5.31
C THR A 660 16.89 -24.49 6.40
N VAL A 661 16.75 -24.12 7.67
CA VAL A 661 17.17 -24.98 8.80
C VAL A 661 16.41 -26.31 8.76
N LEU A 662 15.09 -26.25 8.62
CA LEU A 662 14.22 -27.43 8.55
C LEU A 662 14.62 -28.37 7.42
N PHE A 663 14.74 -27.84 6.18
CA PHE A 663 15.15 -28.61 5.02
C PHE A 663 16.54 -29.21 5.16
N THR A 664 17.49 -28.44 5.68
CA THR A 664 18.86 -28.92 5.89
C THR A 664 18.87 -30.10 6.89
N VAL A 665 18.17 -29.95 8.01
CA VAL A 665 18.09 -31.01 9.05
C VAL A 665 17.45 -32.28 8.47
N LEU A 666 16.35 -32.16 7.73
CA LEU A 666 15.64 -33.29 7.12
C LEU A 666 16.47 -33.97 6.03
N ILE A 667 17.12 -33.21 5.15
CA ILE A 667 17.97 -33.75 4.08
C ILE A 667 19.19 -34.46 4.68
N VAL A 668 19.86 -33.84 5.63
CA VAL A 668 21.02 -34.45 6.33
C VAL A 668 20.61 -35.74 7.07
N SER A 669 19.44 -35.76 7.71
CA SER A 669 18.89 -36.96 8.33
C SER A 669 18.64 -38.10 7.34
N ARG A 670 18.13 -37.76 6.15
CA ARG A 670 17.83 -38.72 5.07
C ARG A 670 19.09 -39.23 4.36
N GLU A 671 20.08 -38.36 4.19
CA GLU A 671 21.34 -38.65 3.50
C GLU A 671 22.45 -39.20 4.43
N ARG A 672 22.14 -39.48 5.72
CA ARG A 672 23.12 -40.03 6.72
C ARG A 672 23.93 -41.21 6.18
N PRO A 673 23.35 -42.28 5.57
CA PRO A 673 24.13 -43.40 5.06
C PRO A 673 25.13 -42.98 3.96
N GLN A 674 24.71 -42.07 3.07
CA GLN A 674 25.57 -41.55 2.00
C GLN A 674 26.72 -40.70 2.56
N ILE A 675 26.45 -39.91 3.63
CA ILE A 675 27.47 -39.12 4.33
C ILE A 675 28.48 -40.07 4.99
N GLY A 676 28.01 -41.16 5.62
CA GLY A 676 28.87 -42.20 6.20
C GLY A 676 29.84 -42.80 5.18
N VAL A 677 29.35 -43.16 3.99
CA VAL A 677 30.16 -43.68 2.88
C VAL A 677 31.19 -42.65 2.42
N LEU A 678 30.80 -41.38 2.23
CA LEU A 678 31.73 -40.32 1.84
C LEU A 678 32.84 -40.11 2.87
N MET A 679 32.50 -40.19 4.18
CA MET A 679 33.48 -40.07 5.27
C MET A 679 34.42 -41.29 5.33
N ALA A 680 33.89 -42.50 5.07
CA ALA A 680 34.69 -43.71 4.98
C ALA A 680 35.67 -43.68 3.77
N LEU A 681 35.29 -43.00 2.69
CA LEU A 681 36.15 -42.74 1.51
C LEU A 681 37.19 -41.61 1.75
N GLY A 682 37.28 -41.05 2.98
CA GLY A 682 38.24 -40.04 3.33
C GLY A 682 37.78 -38.58 3.16
N CYS A 683 36.53 -38.31 2.86
CA CYS A 683 36.02 -36.96 2.81
C CYS A 683 35.96 -36.33 4.20
N THR A 684 36.52 -35.15 4.37
CA THR A 684 36.48 -34.42 5.63
C THR A 684 35.09 -33.89 5.95
N ARG A 685 34.73 -33.70 7.22
CA ARG A 685 33.46 -33.06 7.66
C ARG A 685 33.29 -31.67 7.03
N ARG A 686 34.39 -30.91 6.82
CA ARG A 686 34.37 -29.60 6.18
C ARG A 686 34.00 -29.72 4.68
N ALA A 687 34.46 -30.76 4.00
CA ALA A 687 34.15 -31.06 2.63
C ALA A 687 32.65 -31.36 2.43
N VAL A 688 32.09 -32.18 3.31
CA VAL A 688 30.64 -32.47 3.31
C VAL A 688 29.83 -31.22 3.62
N ALA A 689 30.24 -30.43 4.63
CA ALA A 689 29.55 -29.14 4.92
C ALA A 689 29.61 -28.16 3.74
N GLY A 690 30.75 -28.07 3.06
CA GLY A 690 30.92 -27.25 1.84
C GLY A 690 29.98 -27.66 0.69
N GLN A 691 29.75 -28.97 0.51
CA GLN A 691 28.79 -29.48 -0.48
C GLN A 691 27.36 -28.99 -0.23
N TYR A 692 26.90 -29.02 1.05
CA TYR A 692 25.57 -28.51 1.41
C TYR A 692 25.48 -26.98 1.27
N LEU A 693 26.50 -26.24 1.69
CA LEU A 693 26.56 -24.79 1.51
C LEU A 693 26.45 -24.39 0.05
N ILE A 694 27.16 -25.08 -0.84
CA ILE A 694 27.10 -24.83 -2.29
C ILE A 694 25.72 -25.21 -2.85
N ARG A 695 25.16 -26.35 -2.44
CA ARG A 695 23.82 -26.81 -2.84
C ARG A 695 22.76 -25.75 -2.51
N PHE A 696 22.70 -25.33 -1.24
CA PHE A 696 21.69 -24.37 -0.79
C PHE A 696 21.99 -22.94 -1.25
N GLY A 697 23.26 -22.55 -1.39
CA GLY A 697 23.66 -21.28 -1.99
C GLY A 697 23.22 -21.14 -3.44
N LEU A 698 23.39 -22.19 -4.26
CA LEU A 698 22.90 -22.21 -5.64
C LEU A 698 21.36 -22.16 -5.71
N LEU A 699 20.67 -22.89 -4.81
CA LEU A 699 19.21 -22.81 -4.73
C LEU A 699 18.74 -21.43 -4.34
N ALA A 700 19.45 -20.75 -3.43
CA ALA A 700 19.15 -19.37 -3.04
C ALA A 700 19.35 -18.41 -4.22
N LEU A 701 20.47 -18.51 -4.95
CA LEU A 701 20.73 -17.67 -6.12
C LEU A 701 19.67 -17.83 -7.21
N VAL A 702 19.34 -19.07 -7.57
CA VAL A 702 18.32 -19.34 -8.60
C VAL A 702 16.93 -18.96 -8.11
N GLY A 703 16.60 -19.24 -6.83
CA GLY A 703 15.34 -18.83 -6.21
C GLY A 703 15.17 -17.33 -6.17
N THR A 704 16.23 -16.60 -5.83
CA THR A 704 16.24 -15.13 -5.84
C THR A 704 16.02 -14.58 -7.25
N ALA A 705 16.70 -15.13 -8.25
CA ALA A 705 16.51 -14.73 -9.65
C ALA A 705 15.08 -14.96 -10.13
N LEU A 706 14.48 -16.12 -9.81
CA LEU A 706 13.08 -16.42 -10.14
C LEU A 706 12.10 -15.51 -9.38
N GLY A 707 12.35 -15.23 -8.11
CA GLY A 707 11.53 -14.32 -7.31
C GLY A 707 11.58 -12.89 -7.83
N LEU A 708 12.76 -12.43 -8.24
CA LEU A 708 12.96 -11.12 -8.86
C LEU A 708 12.21 -11.01 -10.21
N LEU A 709 12.36 -12.02 -11.07
CA LEU A 709 11.62 -12.10 -12.33
C LEU A 709 10.10 -12.16 -12.10
N GLY A 710 9.66 -12.94 -11.11
CA GLY A 710 8.26 -13.00 -10.72
C GLY A 710 7.73 -11.65 -10.24
N ALA A 711 8.48 -10.94 -9.40
CA ALA A 711 8.08 -9.63 -8.89
C ALA A 711 8.04 -8.57 -10.00
N SER A 712 8.95 -8.62 -10.98
CA SER A 712 8.92 -7.70 -12.13
C SER A 712 7.78 -8.02 -13.10
N ALA A 713 7.43 -9.29 -13.31
CA ALA A 713 6.41 -9.72 -14.26
C ALA A 713 4.97 -9.61 -13.68
N LEU A 714 4.80 -9.95 -12.38
CA LEU A 714 3.48 -10.05 -11.75
C LEU A 714 3.19 -8.88 -10.80
N GLY A 715 4.20 -8.10 -10.41
CA GLY A 715 4.06 -7.03 -9.43
C GLY A 715 3.19 -5.89 -9.94
N SER A 716 3.48 -5.36 -11.12
CA SER A 716 2.68 -4.29 -11.73
C SER A 716 1.22 -4.72 -11.98
N PRO A 717 0.91 -5.89 -12.59
CA PRO A 717 -0.47 -6.34 -12.73
C PRO A 717 -1.20 -6.55 -11.40
N ALA A 718 -0.51 -7.06 -10.37
CA ALA A 718 -1.13 -7.30 -9.07
C ALA A 718 -1.53 -6.00 -8.34
N ILE A 719 -0.70 -4.98 -8.40
CA ILE A 719 -1.01 -3.66 -7.83
C ILE A 719 -1.96 -2.90 -8.76
N GLY A 720 -1.78 -2.98 -10.07
CA GLY A 720 -2.62 -2.34 -11.07
C GLY A 720 -4.08 -2.76 -10.99
N THR A 721 -4.40 -4.04 -10.73
CA THR A 721 -5.78 -4.51 -10.51
C THR A 721 -6.45 -3.81 -9.32
N VAL A 722 -5.71 -3.55 -8.25
CA VAL A 722 -6.23 -2.82 -7.08
C VAL A 722 -6.36 -1.33 -7.40
N MET A 723 -5.39 -0.76 -8.13
CA MET A 723 -5.37 0.65 -8.49
C MET A 723 -6.28 0.99 -9.69
N ALA A 724 -6.76 0.02 -10.44
CA ALA A 724 -7.66 0.21 -11.59
C ALA A 724 -8.94 0.96 -11.19
N SER A 725 -9.54 0.58 -10.05
CA SER A 725 -10.72 1.27 -9.51
C SER A 725 -10.45 2.72 -9.10
N ARG A 726 -9.20 3.20 -9.23
CA ARG A 726 -8.73 4.52 -8.84
C ARG A 726 -8.12 5.31 -10.01
N GLY A 727 -8.29 4.85 -11.23
CA GLY A 727 -7.79 5.55 -12.41
C GLY A 727 -6.34 5.21 -12.78
N ALA A 728 -5.68 4.27 -12.10
CA ALA A 728 -4.30 3.85 -12.42
C ALA A 728 -4.18 2.33 -12.61
N PRO A 729 -4.75 1.76 -13.71
CA PRO A 729 -4.71 0.32 -13.97
C PRO A 729 -3.32 -0.22 -14.30
N ASP A 730 -2.42 0.60 -14.84
CA ASP A 730 -1.05 0.21 -15.22
C ASP A 730 -0.02 1.01 -14.42
N LEU A 731 0.05 0.72 -13.12
CA LEU A 731 1.07 1.31 -12.27
C LEU A 731 2.42 0.62 -12.54
N GLN A 732 3.32 1.30 -13.25
CA GLN A 732 4.67 0.81 -13.53
C GLN A 732 5.53 0.90 -12.27
N LEU A 733 5.92 -0.25 -11.72
CA LEU A 733 6.79 -0.31 -10.57
C LEU A 733 8.24 0.02 -10.97
N LEU A 734 8.79 1.04 -10.35
CA LEU A 734 10.17 1.51 -10.59
C LEU A 734 11.11 0.91 -9.52
N PRO A 735 11.90 -0.13 -9.86
CA PRO A 735 12.78 -0.77 -8.89
C PRO A 735 14.01 0.08 -8.60
N ASN A 736 14.38 0.18 -7.32
CA ASN A 736 15.71 0.62 -6.92
C ASN A 736 16.69 -0.55 -7.07
N TRP A 737 17.45 -0.57 -8.16
CA TRP A 737 18.33 -1.69 -8.53
C TRP A 737 19.41 -2.01 -7.50
N TRP A 738 19.88 -1.04 -6.72
CA TRP A 738 20.81 -1.29 -5.63
C TRP A 738 20.17 -2.09 -4.50
N LEU A 739 18.96 -1.72 -4.13
CA LEU A 739 18.23 -2.38 -3.05
C LEU A 739 17.73 -3.76 -3.50
N VAL A 740 17.04 -3.81 -4.63
CA VAL A 740 16.36 -4.99 -5.14
C VAL A 740 17.33 -5.97 -5.81
N GLY A 741 18.34 -5.47 -6.53
CA GLY A 741 19.30 -6.30 -7.27
C GLY A 741 20.50 -6.78 -6.46
N LEU A 742 20.88 -6.09 -5.37
CA LEU A 742 22.07 -6.44 -4.60
C LEU A 742 21.79 -6.69 -3.11
N ILE A 743 21.15 -5.73 -2.41
CA ILE A 743 21.02 -5.79 -0.95
C ILE A 743 20.07 -6.92 -0.52
N LEU A 744 18.86 -6.98 -1.09
CA LEU A 744 17.88 -8.01 -0.74
C LEU A 744 18.34 -9.42 -1.13
N PRO A 745 18.88 -9.66 -2.34
CA PRO A 745 19.50 -10.92 -2.70
C PRO A 745 20.64 -11.33 -1.78
N GLY A 746 21.52 -10.38 -1.45
CA GLY A 746 22.63 -10.60 -0.53
C GLY A 746 22.19 -10.98 0.88
N ALA A 747 21.15 -10.30 1.41
CA ALA A 747 20.57 -10.61 2.71
C ALA A 747 19.94 -12.00 2.75
N LEU A 748 19.19 -12.38 1.70
CA LEU A 748 18.61 -13.72 1.59
C LEU A 748 19.71 -14.80 1.51
N LEU A 749 20.73 -14.59 0.69
CA LEU A 749 21.86 -15.53 0.56
C LEU A 749 22.59 -15.70 1.89
N ALA A 750 22.88 -14.61 2.60
CA ALA A 750 23.51 -14.62 3.91
C ALA A 750 22.65 -15.39 4.93
N THR A 751 21.34 -15.16 4.90
CA THR A 751 20.37 -15.87 5.76
C THR A 751 20.37 -17.38 5.48
N VAL A 752 20.34 -17.79 4.21
CA VAL A 752 20.39 -19.21 3.82
C VAL A 752 21.71 -19.85 4.22
N VAL A 753 22.84 -19.20 3.96
CA VAL A 753 24.17 -19.70 4.36
C VAL A 753 24.28 -19.82 5.87
N GLY A 754 23.82 -18.84 6.62
CA GLY A 754 23.79 -18.87 8.09
C GLY A 754 22.92 -20.00 8.64
N ALA A 755 21.73 -20.20 8.06
CA ALA A 755 20.81 -21.28 8.43
C ALA A 755 21.41 -22.66 8.18
N VAL A 756 22.03 -22.89 7.03
CA VAL A 756 22.73 -24.14 6.70
C VAL A 756 23.90 -24.38 7.63
N ALA A 757 24.72 -23.35 7.88
CA ALA A 757 25.85 -23.45 8.79
C ALA A 757 25.42 -23.83 10.24
N LEU A 758 24.32 -23.23 10.70
CA LEU A 758 23.74 -23.56 12.03
C LEU A 758 23.23 -25.01 12.08
N ALA A 759 22.47 -25.43 11.05
CA ALA A 759 21.93 -26.79 10.96
C ALA A 759 23.05 -27.85 10.92
N LEU A 760 24.16 -27.56 10.25
CA LEU A 760 25.31 -28.45 10.12
C LEU A 760 26.19 -28.51 11.38
N ARG A 761 26.07 -27.57 12.34
CA ARG A 761 26.77 -27.68 13.64
C ARG A 761 26.45 -28.99 14.36
N ARG A 762 25.26 -29.53 14.19
CA ARG A 762 24.87 -30.86 14.76
C ARG A 762 25.60 -32.04 14.14
N LEU A 763 26.12 -31.91 12.88
CA LEU A 763 26.98 -32.94 12.29
C LEU A 763 28.32 -33.08 13.03
N ARG A 764 28.79 -32.04 13.74
CA ARG A 764 30.07 -32.06 14.48
C ARG A 764 30.01 -32.96 15.72
N THR A 765 28.81 -33.19 16.27
CA THR A 765 28.60 -33.98 17.49
C THR A 765 28.21 -35.45 17.26
N MET A 766 28.09 -35.88 15.99
CA MET A 766 27.72 -37.27 15.68
C MET A 766 28.94 -38.19 15.72
N PRO A 767 28.93 -39.28 16.54
CA PRO A 767 30.00 -40.26 16.52
C PRO A 767 29.99 -41.09 15.25
N LEU A 768 31.16 -41.31 14.65
CA LEU A 768 31.36 -42.05 13.39
C LEU A 768 30.80 -43.50 13.44
N THR A 769 30.81 -44.12 14.61
CA THR A 769 30.31 -45.48 14.84
C THR A 769 28.81 -45.62 14.60
N MET A 770 27.98 -44.60 14.90
CA MET A 770 26.53 -44.63 14.64
C MET A 770 26.13 -44.46 13.16
N THR A 771 27.02 -44.00 12.29
CA THR A 771 26.75 -43.84 10.86
C THR A 771 26.95 -45.11 10.06
N LEU A 772 27.70 -46.07 10.58
CA LEU A 772 28.01 -47.34 9.91
C LEU A 772 27.13 -48.53 10.39
N THR A 773 26.54 -48.45 11.59
CA THR A 773 25.78 -49.56 12.23
C THR A 773 24.27 -49.54 11.95
N THR A 774 23.73 -48.57 11.21
CA THR A 774 22.30 -48.53 10.83
C THR A 774 22.01 -49.29 9.53
N GLY A 775 22.88 -50.17 9.11
CA GLY A 775 22.74 -51.04 7.90
C GLY A 775 22.59 -52.52 8.21
N GLU A 776 22.49 -52.97 9.51
CA GLU A 776 22.12 -54.31 9.91
C GLU A 776 20.68 -54.41 10.40
#